data_2d99696338f8aece407ec727a079a5ef
#
_entry.id   2d99696338f8aece407ec727a079a5ef
#
_cell.length_a   1.000
_cell.length_b   1.000
_cell.length_c   1.000
_cell.angle_alpha   90.00
_cell.angle_beta   90.00
_cell.angle_gamma   90.00
#
_symmetry.space_group_name_H-M   'P 1'
#
loop_
_entity.id
_entity.type
_entity.pdbx_description
1 polymer ?
#
loop_
_entity_poly.entity_id
_entity_poly.type
_entity_poly.pdbx_seq_one_letter_code
_entity_poly.pdbx_strand_id
1 'polypeptide(L)'
;MNLSRTLVGGICIGMIAFADLAFAERTNEIAEAARPIDEGVPEVAVYQLQKLIARPNGVDKIKATGKLAEALIAAQRPTEALHLLEDPLLRGSTSGKFLRAQAFAALNRYDEALPLYREVVQSNDLQRAAAAFGTAEMLRALDRTDEAINAYRSLENDPRFGIPARLREAELFIAKQDSAMARRLLDATQTKIVRDKRQKRLLHARLELLNQKPERAIGLLDSLVKKPEGESRETVIAALFAIADAHLQLNTPESGDDYLEDFIERHPNDPALPQVFAKLDQVYRAERKAPRNELEKWARDPMQPRRGFARWYLAQIDLRAGRREEAMRQFEQIRSATPMPTALAPALLQFARLQIEAGKIPDALIILGEVEKTNPTPQMREQIDFESGRAMYAAQRFRDAATRFEILENDRSAIAPVSLVNASLASLQAEDKTKTERDKAELISRGRSDDAAEVSLEQALAAAQHGQKDAAALLRDFVRRAPGHPRVSEAQIALAEIAYHATPPQLDEAEKDLAAAREAHPTELAVERGDYLAVWLADARGADSDHVIASARDFLRIHPHSSLAAEVRLKLAESHFRRQDFASAQTEFETLAQENPKSSFTEQAFFLAAKSAMASMASHSLDHALELLTQVVTINGDFRWAARNEQAAIERRLGKWQDAQALYDEVLKGDARGMEKREALCGKADIFFEQANADLSNLQRAVAIYDQLANEAVNQPHWRNQALFKKGVCLEKGSDREGALATFYRILEFNPAPDKPPEFFWFYKAGFNAARLLEEQQKWEAAAVIYEKLVAANGPRSEEANARLGQLRLEHFLWQ
;
A
#
# COMPACT_ATOMS: atom_id res chain seq x y z
N MET A 1 19.18 -19.60 12.57
CA MET A 1 19.81 -20.41 11.52
C MET A 1 21.03 -19.77 10.83
N ASN A 2 21.39 -18.51 11.10
CA ASN A 2 22.52 -17.82 10.43
C ASN A 2 23.83 -17.72 11.23
N LEU A 3 23.96 -18.38 12.38
CA LEU A 3 25.18 -18.36 13.21
C LEU A 3 26.35 -19.19 12.66
N SER A 4 26.09 -20.07 11.68
CA SER A 4 27.13 -20.97 11.14
C SER A 4 27.99 -20.35 10.03
N ARG A 5 27.53 -19.24 9.40
CA ARG A 5 28.23 -18.68 8.21
C ARG A 5 29.44 -17.79 8.52
N THR A 6 29.45 -17.11 9.64
CA THR A 6 30.56 -16.20 10.03
C THR A 6 31.77 -16.89 10.65
N LEU A 7 31.62 -18.14 11.12
CA LEU A 7 32.72 -18.88 11.83
C LEU A 7 33.72 -19.56 10.90
N VAL A 8 33.40 -19.75 9.61
CA VAL A 8 34.26 -20.49 8.67
C VAL A 8 35.51 -19.69 8.26
N GLY A 9 35.38 -18.38 8.14
CA GLY A 9 36.50 -17.50 7.72
C GLY A 9 37.64 -17.44 8.78
N GLY A 10 37.30 -17.46 10.06
CA GLY A 10 38.30 -17.34 11.16
C GLY A 10 39.09 -18.63 11.46
N ILE A 11 38.50 -19.81 11.14
CA ILE A 11 39.09 -21.10 11.52
C ILE A 11 40.14 -21.62 10.52
N CYS A 12 39.98 -21.29 9.23
CA CYS A 12 40.96 -21.66 8.20
C CYS A 12 42.32 -20.97 8.39
N ILE A 13 42.34 -19.79 9.01
CA ILE A 13 43.54 -18.96 9.16
C ILE A 13 44.42 -19.43 10.32
N GLY A 14 43.83 -19.96 11.39
CA GLY A 14 44.57 -20.40 12.57
C GLY A 14 45.30 -21.77 12.46
N MET A 15 45.02 -22.53 11.36
CA MET A 15 45.56 -23.89 11.21
C MET A 15 46.82 -23.98 10.35
N ILE A 16 47.25 -22.89 9.68
CA ILE A 16 48.41 -22.88 8.76
C ILE A 16 49.72 -22.86 9.53
N ALA A 17 49.72 -22.36 10.77
CA ALA A 17 50.93 -22.06 11.52
C ALA A 17 51.73 -23.27 12.07
N PHE A 18 51.34 -24.50 11.81
CA PHE A 18 52.03 -25.67 12.37
C PHE A 18 52.63 -26.64 11.36
N ALA A 19 52.71 -26.26 10.08
CA ALA A 19 53.13 -27.17 9.02
C ALA A 19 54.64 -27.23 8.78
N ASP A 20 55.42 -26.20 9.12
CA ASP A 20 56.78 -26.03 8.60
C ASP A 20 57.94 -26.16 9.60
N LEU A 21 57.73 -26.85 10.71
CA LEU A 21 58.83 -27.08 11.71
C LEU A 21 59.81 -28.23 11.36
N ALA A 22 59.78 -28.81 10.19
CA ALA A 22 60.53 -30.02 9.88
C ALA A 22 61.53 -29.91 8.71
N PHE A 23 61.84 -28.74 8.16
CA PHE A 23 62.96 -28.61 7.19
C PHE A 23 63.76 -27.35 7.51
N ALA A 24 64.86 -27.55 8.23
CA ALA A 24 65.91 -26.54 8.41
C ALA A 24 66.70 -26.38 7.12
N GLU A 25 66.25 -25.52 6.22
CA GLU A 25 67.15 -24.91 5.23
C GLU A 25 67.55 -23.53 5.74
N ARG A 26 68.85 -23.38 5.91
CA ARG A 26 69.51 -22.15 6.31
C ARG A 26 69.15 -21.01 5.38
N THR A 27 68.69 -19.92 5.97
CA THR A 27 68.50 -18.59 5.36
C THR A 27 67.79 -18.53 4.01
N ASN A 28 66.49 -18.84 4.01
CA ASN A 28 65.60 -18.49 2.88
C ASN A 28 64.93 -17.15 3.22
N GLU A 29 65.35 -16.07 2.55
CA GLU A 29 64.80 -14.72 2.71
C GLU A 29 63.27 -14.70 2.60
N ILE A 30 62.68 -15.62 1.80
CA ILE A 30 61.23 -15.77 1.69
C ILE A 30 60.64 -16.30 3.02
N ALA A 31 61.32 -17.26 3.70
CA ALA A 31 60.81 -17.82 4.93
C ALA A 31 60.87 -16.80 6.09
N GLU A 32 61.97 -16.00 6.14
CA GLU A 32 62.06 -14.88 7.09
C GLU A 32 61.00 -13.82 6.88
N ALA A 33 60.77 -13.42 5.62
CA ALA A 33 59.74 -12.45 5.28
C ALA A 33 58.30 -12.96 5.52
N ALA A 34 58.08 -14.28 5.47
CA ALA A 34 56.82 -14.90 5.75
C ALA A 34 56.58 -15.23 7.25
N ARG A 35 57.63 -15.25 8.09
CA ARG A 35 57.58 -15.58 9.50
C ARG A 35 56.51 -14.80 10.32
N PRO A 36 56.26 -13.50 10.08
CA PRO A 36 55.22 -12.76 10.77
C PRO A 36 53.81 -13.31 10.56
N ILE A 37 53.56 -14.17 9.55
CA ILE A 37 52.28 -14.87 9.37
C ILE A 37 52.03 -15.77 10.59
N ASP A 38 53.07 -16.57 10.95
CA ASP A 38 53.00 -17.51 12.04
C ASP A 38 53.00 -16.82 13.42
N GLU A 39 53.56 -15.62 13.48
CA GLU A 39 53.58 -14.75 14.66
C GLU A 39 52.24 -13.96 14.87
N GLY A 40 51.32 -14.06 13.93
CA GLY A 40 50.01 -13.40 14.00
C GLY A 40 49.98 -11.94 13.60
N VAL A 41 50.99 -11.47 12.88
CA VAL A 41 51.10 -10.10 12.33
C VAL A 41 51.27 -10.13 10.80
N PRO A 42 50.30 -10.69 10.07
CA PRO A 42 50.39 -10.95 8.64
C PRO A 42 50.62 -9.67 7.78
N GLU A 43 50.22 -8.51 8.25
CA GLU A 43 50.43 -7.21 7.55
C GLU A 43 51.93 -6.92 7.44
N VAL A 44 52.77 -7.30 8.43
CA VAL A 44 54.22 -7.14 8.35
C VAL A 44 54.79 -8.07 7.29
N ALA A 45 54.29 -9.32 7.22
CA ALA A 45 54.68 -10.26 6.17
C ALA A 45 54.29 -9.77 4.78
N VAL A 46 53.09 -9.20 4.60
CA VAL A 46 52.62 -8.59 3.34
C VAL A 46 53.64 -7.52 2.87
N TYR A 47 54.01 -6.59 3.78
CA TYR A 47 54.94 -5.53 3.47
C TYR A 47 56.31 -6.08 3.10
N GLN A 48 56.85 -7.03 3.91
CA GLN A 48 58.17 -7.61 3.68
C GLN A 48 58.27 -8.41 2.39
N LEU A 49 57.27 -9.23 2.08
CA LEU A 49 57.19 -10.02 0.86
C LEU A 49 57.00 -9.14 -0.40
N GLN A 50 56.19 -8.10 -0.33
CA GLN A 50 56.06 -7.12 -1.43
C GLN A 50 57.38 -6.45 -1.73
N LYS A 51 58.10 -6.02 -0.69
CA LYS A 51 59.45 -5.42 -0.84
C LYS A 51 60.47 -6.42 -1.40
N LEU A 52 60.39 -7.70 -1.04
CA LEU A 52 61.25 -8.75 -1.51
C LEU A 52 61.01 -9.05 -3.01
N ILE A 53 59.77 -9.15 -3.44
CA ILE A 53 59.33 -9.39 -4.83
C ILE A 53 59.75 -8.23 -5.75
N ALA A 54 59.77 -7.00 -5.25
CA ALA A 54 60.18 -5.81 -5.99
C ALA A 54 61.68 -5.73 -6.28
N ARG A 55 62.53 -6.54 -5.66
CA ARG A 55 64.01 -6.56 -5.95
C ARG A 55 64.30 -7.15 -7.32
N PRO A 56 65.21 -6.54 -8.11
CA PRO A 56 65.45 -6.96 -9.51
C PRO A 56 66.12 -8.33 -9.66
N ASN A 57 66.89 -8.78 -8.67
CA ASN A 57 67.65 -10.03 -8.73
C ASN A 57 67.66 -10.77 -7.39
N GLY A 58 67.32 -12.04 -7.38
CA GLY A 58 67.72 -12.94 -6.30
C GLY A 58 66.69 -13.83 -5.61
N VAL A 59 65.41 -13.75 -5.90
CA VAL A 59 64.39 -14.55 -5.22
C VAL A 59 63.48 -15.28 -6.24
N ASP A 60 63.07 -16.50 -5.87
CA ASP A 60 62.03 -17.21 -6.62
C ASP A 60 60.71 -16.43 -6.50
N LYS A 61 60.41 -15.62 -7.52
CA LYS A 61 59.23 -14.74 -7.54
C LYS A 61 57.93 -15.50 -7.40
N ILE A 62 57.84 -16.71 -7.98
CA ILE A 62 56.62 -17.51 -7.90
C ILE A 62 56.36 -17.96 -6.48
N LYS A 63 57.42 -18.49 -5.81
CA LYS A 63 57.34 -18.94 -4.42
C LYS A 63 57.05 -17.75 -3.46
N ALA A 64 57.70 -16.62 -3.69
CA ALA A 64 57.46 -15.39 -2.92
C ALA A 64 56.06 -14.85 -3.13
N THR A 65 55.49 -14.87 -4.36
CA THR A 65 54.12 -14.48 -4.66
C THR A 65 53.09 -15.41 -4.01
N GLY A 66 53.36 -16.73 -3.98
CA GLY A 66 52.56 -17.69 -3.26
C GLY A 66 52.52 -17.40 -1.74
N LYS A 67 53.66 -17.08 -1.12
CA LYS A 67 53.71 -16.68 0.28
C LYS A 67 53.08 -15.31 0.54
N LEU A 68 53.13 -14.39 -0.39
CA LEU A 68 52.42 -13.11 -0.31
C LEU A 68 50.88 -13.32 -0.37
N ALA A 69 50.41 -14.24 -1.22
CA ALA A 69 49.01 -14.56 -1.28
C ALA A 69 48.53 -15.19 0.06
N GLU A 70 49.34 -16.08 0.67
CA GLU A 70 49.08 -16.63 1.99
C GLU A 70 49.02 -15.53 3.07
N ALA A 71 49.97 -14.59 3.07
CA ALA A 71 49.99 -13.46 3.99
C ALA A 71 48.73 -12.54 3.80
N LEU A 72 48.31 -12.30 2.56
CA LEU A 72 47.12 -11.50 2.25
C LEU A 72 45.84 -12.16 2.73
N ILE A 73 45.73 -13.49 2.57
CA ILE A 73 44.57 -14.25 3.14
C ILE A 73 44.55 -14.14 4.67
N ALA A 74 45.71 -14.30 5.30
CA ALA A 74 45.85 -14.15 6.75
C ALA A 74 45.52 -12.72 7.23
N ALA A 75 45.90 -11.70 6.41
CA ALA A 75 45.58 -10.29 6.66
C ALA A 75 44.12 -9.88 6.29
N GLN A 76 43.22 -10.84 6.07
CA GLN A 76 41.81 -10.60 5.69
C GLN A 76 41.67 -9.81 4.36
N ARG A 77 42.59 -9.99 3.40
CA ARG A 77 42.60 -9.36 2.09
C ARG A 77 42.55 -10.40 0.95
N PRO A 78 41.50 -11.31 0.97
CA PRO A 78 41.44 -12.45 0.06
C PRO A 78 41.26 -12.09 -1.41
N THR A 79 40.65 -10.93 -1.73
CA THR A 79 40.48 -10.46 -3.11
C THR A 79 41.83 -10.14 -3.75
N GLU A 80 42.73 -9.51 -3.01
CA GLU A 80 44.05 -9.20 -3.51
C GLU A 80 44.88 -10.49 -3.69
N ALA A 81 44.72 -11.45 -2.79
CA ALA A 81 45.35 -12.76 -2.93
C ALA A 81 44.88 -13.48 -4.19
N LEU A 82 43.55 -13.47 -4.50
CA LEU A 82 43.05 -14.08 -5.73
C LEU A 82 43.65 -13.46 -6.97
N HIS A 83 43.78 -12.12 -7.02
CA HIS A 83 44.41 -11.44 -8.16
C HIS A 83 45.85 -11.93 -8.41
N LEU A 84 46.62 -12.13 -7.34
CA LEU A 84 48.00 -12.66 -7.46
C LEU A 84 48.03 -14.13 -7.90
N LEU A 85 47.04 -14.92 -7.48
CA LEU A 85 46.92 -16.34 -7.80
C LEU A 85 46.30 -16.64 -9.19
N GLU A 86 46.02 -15.60 -9.99
CA GLU A 86 45.69 -15.74 -11.40
C GLU A 86 46.91 -16.00 -12.29
N ASP A 87 48.16 -15.79 -11.78
CA ASP A 87 49.41 -16.17 -12.48
C ASP A 87 49.31 -17.66 -12.93
N PRO A 88 49.52 -17.97 -14.25
CA PRO A 88 49.35 -19.32 -14.80
C PRO A 88 50.14 -20.42 -14.07
N LEU A 89 51.31 -20.10 -13.57
CA LEU A 89 52.17 -21.07 -12.84
C LEU A 89 51.65 -21.34 -11.43
N LEU A 90 51.13 -20.32 -10.76
CA LEU A 90 50.50 -20.50 -9.46
C LEU A 90 49.12 -21.15 -9.60
N ARG A 91 48.34 -20.70 -10.57
CA ARG A 91 47.00 -21.19 -10.83
C ARG A 91 46.95 -22.71 -11.08
N GLY A 92 47.95 -23.25 -11.81
CA GLY A 92 48.06 -24.68 -12.12
C GLY A 92 48.64 -25.52 -10.99
N SER A 93 49.34 -24.93 -10.03
CA SER A 93 50.03 -25.65 -8.96
C SER A 93 49.07 -26.12 -7.88
N THR A 94 49.35 -27.22 -7.19
CA THR A 94 48.57 -27.73 -6.05
C THR A 94 48.46 -26.70 -4.93
N SER A 95 49.59 -26.04 -4.59
CA SER A 95 49.64 -25.00 -3.59
C SER A 95 48.79 -23.76 -3.98
N GLY A 96 48.84 -23.36 -5.25
CA GLY A 96 48.01 -22.26 -5.75
C GLY A 96 46.53 -22.58 -5.74
N LYS A 97 46.11 -23.82 -6.10
CA LYS A 97 44.74 -24.29 -5.98
C LYS A 97 44.28 -24.26 -4.52
N PHE A 98 45.15 -24.69 -3.60
CA PHE A 98 44.85 -24.68 -2.17
C PHE A 98 44.63 -23.26 -1.63
N LEU A 99 45.52 -22.32 -1.96
CA LEU A 99 45.41 -20.92 -1.55
C LEU A 99 44.18 -20.22 -2.19
N ARG A 100 43.87 -20.55 -3.47
CA ARG A 100 42.64 -20.03 -4.11
C ARG A 100 41.40 -20.54 -3.41
N ALA A 101 41.37 -21.85 -3.04
CA ALA A 101 40.25 -22.41 -2.25
C ALA A 101 40.09 -21.69 -0.90
N GLN A 102 41.21 -21.41 -0.20
CA GLN A 102 41.19 -20.65 1.04
C GLN A 102 40.66 -19.22 0.83
N ALA A 103 41.12 -18.53 -0.22
CA ALA A 103 40.68 -17.18 -0.54
C ALA A 103 39.18 -17.13 -0.90
N PHE A 104 38.67 -18.09 -1.70
CA PHE A 104 37.23 -18.23 -1.96
C PHE A 104 36.44 -18.54 -0.70
N ALA A 105 36.94 -19.42 0.16
CA ALA A 105 36.33 -19.73 1.46
C ALA A 105 36.23 -18.48 2.36
N ALA A 106 37.29 -17.65 2.39
CA ALA A 106 37.31 -16.38 3.13
C ALA A 106 36.31 -15.35 2.59
N LEU A 107 35.97 -15.43 1.27
CA LEU A 107 34.94 -14.62 0.63
C LEU A 107 33.53 -15.21 0.71
N ASN A 108 33.36 -16.33 1.45
CA ASN A 108 32.11 -17.11 1.53
C ASN A 108 31.63 -17.67 0.16
N ARG A 109 32.54 -17.80 -0.83
CA ARG A 109 32.29 -18.39 -2.15
C ARG A 109 32.55 -19.89 -2.12
N TYR A 110 31.73 -20.61 -1.33
CA TYR A 110 31.98 -22.01 -0.97
C TYR A 110 31.87 -22.96 -2.16
N ASP A 111 30.98 -22.67 -3.11
CA ASP A 111 30.82 -23.44 -4.34
C ASP A 111 32.06 -23.41 -5.24
N GLU A 112 32.83 -22.34 -5.19
CA GLU A 112 34.07 -22.18 -5.95
C GLU A 112 35.28 -22.73 -5.18
N ALA A 113 35.24 -22.69 -3.86
CA ALA A 113 36.28 -23.28 -3.01
C ALA A 113 36.25 -24.82 -3.01
N LEU A 114 35.07 -25.43 -2.97
CA LEU A 114 34.89 -26.87 -2.84
C LEU A 114 35.56 -27.71 -3.95
N PRO A 115 35.43 -27.41 -5.26
CA PRO A 115 36.09 -28.19 -6.32
C PRO A 115 37.61 -28.07 -6.22
N LEU A 116 38.13 -26.92 -5.87
CA LEU A 116 39.59 -26.72 -5.75
C LEU A 116 40.15 -27.52 -4.57
N TYR A 117 39.51 -27.54 -3.42
CA TYR A 117 39.89 -28.42 -2.31
C TYR A 117 39.84 -29.90 -2.70
N ARG A 118 38.81 -30.37 -3.41
CA ARG A 118 38.69 -31.76 -3.89
C ARG A 118 39.85 -32.13 -4.84
N GLU A 119 40.26 -31.23 -5.71
CA GLU A 119 41.42 -31.46 -6.59
C GLU A 119 42.71 -31.63 -5.75
N VAL A 120 42.96 -30.81 -4.75
CA VAL A 120 44.12 -30.91 -3.87
C VAL A 120 44.09 -32.23 -3.05
N VAL A 121 42.93 -32.70 -2.60
CA VAL A 121 42.76 -33.97 -1.89
C VAL A 121 43.22 -35.16 -2.75
N GLN A 122 43.04 -35.10 -4.05
CA GLN A 122 43.47 -36.15 -4.99
C GLN A 122 45.00 -36.16 -5.25
N SER A 123 45.68 -35.09 -4.87
CA SER A 123 47.15 -35.02 -5.00
C SER A 123 47.85 -35.71 -3.83
N ASN A 124 49.09 -36.06 -4.03
CA ASN A 124 49.93 -36.67 -2.97
C ASN A 124 50.73 -35.60 -2.22
N ASP A 125 50.19 -34.41 -2.05
CA ASP A 125 50.80 -33.25 -1.44
C ASP A 125 50.63 -33.24 0.10
N LEU A 126 51.56 -32.56 0.78
CA LEU A 126 51.52 -32.28 2.23
C LEU A 126 50.24 -31.55 2.65
N GLN A 127 49.58 -30.85 1.74
CA GLN A 127 48.34 -30.11 1.99
C GLN A 127 47.08 -30.97 1.90
N ARG A 128 47.22 -32.28 1.55
CA ARG A 128 46.08 -33.18 1.34
C ARG A 128 45.12 -33.24 2.54
N ALA A 129 45.66 -33.44 3.76
CA ALA A 129 44.84 -33.51 4.94
C ALA A 129 44.13 -32.16 5.28
N ALA A 130 44.84 -31.05 5.06
CA ALA A 130 44.29 -29.71 5.22
C ALA A 130 43.16 -29.43 4.18
N ALA A 131 43.37 -29.88 2.94
CA ALA A 131 42.36 -29.75 1.88
C ALA A 131 41.15 -30.63 2.12
N ALA A 132 41.34 -31.84 2.69
CA ALA A 132 40.23 -32.71 3.05
C ALA A 132 39.40 -32.10 4.20
N PHE A 133 40.05 -31.49 5.20
CA PHE A 133 39.35 -30.73 6.22
C PHE A 133 38.64 -29.51 5.66
N GLY A 134 39.27 -28.76 4.74
CA GLY A 134 38.65 -27.65 4.02
C GLY A 134 37.44 -28.10 3.19
N THR A 135 37.53 -29.28 2.53
CA THR A 135 36.40 -29.87 1.81
C THR A 135 35.21 -30.11 2.76
N ALA A 136 35.47 -30.69 3.93
CA ALA A 136 34.45 -30.95 4.93
C ALA A 136 33.81 -29.66 5.46
N GLU A 137 34.61 -28.61 5.72
CA GLU A 137 34.10 -27.30 6.13
C GLU A 137 33.26 -26.62 5.04
N MET A 138 33.64 -26.71 3.74
CA MET A 138 32.84 -26.18 2.64
C MET A 138 31.50 -26.92 2.49
N LEU A 139 31.53 -28.26 2.59
CA LEU A 139 30.31 -29.07 2.56
C LEU A 139 29.37 -28.70 3.72
N ARG A 140 29.90 -28.49 4.92
CA ARG A 140 29.16 -28.01 6.09
C ARG A 140 28.55 -26.62 5.86
N ALA A 141 29.32 -25.71 5.25
CA ALA A 141 28.86 -24.35 4.94
C ALA A 141 27.78 -24.31 3.84
N LEU A 142 27.77 -25.31 2.96
CA LEU A 142 26.78 -25.51 1.91
C LEU A 142 25.57 -26.33 2.37
N ASP A 143 25.42 -26.62 3.69
CA ASP A 143 24.36 -27.44 4.29
C ASP A 143 24.30 -28.89 3.76
N ARG A 144 25.39 -29.37 3.11
CA ARG A 144 25.53 -30.78 2.63
C ARG A 144 26.01 -31.67 3.77
N THR A 145 25.16 -31.76 4.83
CA THR A 145 25.53 -32.31 6.15
C THR A 145 26.04 -33.74 6.07
N ASP A 146 25.44 -34.67 5.33
CA ASP A 146 25.86 -36.08 5.28
C ASP A 146 27.21 -36.24 4.56
N GLU A 147 27.45 -35.45 3.52
CA GLU A 147 28.74 -35.43 2.85
C GLU A 147 29.82 -34.84 3.74
N ALA A 148 29.49 -33.80 4.51
CA ALA A 148 30.43 -33.19 5.48
C ALA A 148 30.82 -34.19 6.58
N ILE A 149 29.86 -34.95 7.14
CA ILE A 149 30.11 -36.02 8.10
C ILE A 149 31.08 -37.06 7.53
N ASN A 150 30.82 -37.55 6.31
CA ASN A 150 31.68 -38.52 5.67
C ASN A 150 33.11 -37.98 5.40
N ALA A 151 33.20 -36.69 5.03
CA ALA A 151 34.49 -36.04 4.81
C ALA A 151 35.26 -35.89 6.13
N TYR A 152 34.64 -35.49 7.25
CA TYR A 152 35.30 -35.43 8.57
C TYR A 152 35.73 -36.83 9.05
N ARG A 153 34.88 -37.85 8.88
CA ARG A 153 35.18 -39.22 9.21
C ARG A 153 36.42 -39.76 8.50
N SER A 154 36.66 -39.36 7.26
CA SER A 154 37.88 -39.74 6.51
C SER A 154 39.17 -39.23 7.14
N LEU A 155 39.08 -38.24 8.04
CA LEU A 155 40.20 -37.63 8.77
C LEU A 155 40.35 -38.19 10.19
N GLU A 156 39.56 -39.15 10.65
CA GLU A 156 39.50 -39.63 12.04
C GLU A 156 40.87 -40.03 12.63
N ASN A 157 41.70 -40.62 11.80
CA ASN A 157 43.04 -41.09 12.18
C ASN A 157 44.19 -40.12 11.83
N ASP A 158 43.85 -38.94 11.29
CA ASP A 158 44.88 -37.95 10.94
C ASP A 158 45.46 -37.34 12.24
N PRO A 159 46.81 -37.31 12.42
CA PRO A 159 47.42 -36.82 13.65
C PRO A 159 47.16 -35.34 13.92
N ARG A 160 46.83 -34.54 12.91
CA ARG A 160 46.61 -33.07 12.99
C ARG A 160 45.13 -32.71 13.00
N PHE A 161 44.35 -33.35 12.13
CA PHE A 161 42.95 -33.01 11.90
C PHE A 161 41.96 -33.99 12.53
N GLY A 162 42.40 -35.16 13.05
CA GLY A 162 41.48 -36.15 13.56
C GLY A 162 40.65 -35.71 14.75
N ILE A 163 41.25 -35.01 15.72
CA ILE A 163 40.52 -34.44 16.87
C ILE A 163 39.57 -33.32 16.42
N PRO A 164 40.02 -32.27 15.68
CA PRO A 164 39.14 -31.28 15.14
C PRO A 164 38.00 -31.86 14.31
N ALA A 165 38.26 -32.83 13.43
CA ALA A 165 37.24 -33.46 12.59
C ALA A 165 36.18 -34.17 13.46
N ARG A 166 36.56 -34.95 14.47
CA ARG A 166 35.61 -35.59 15.39
C ARG A 166 34.75 -34.59 16.16
N LEU A 167 35.32 -33.46 16.59
CA LEU A 167 34.55 -32.42 17.27
C LEU A 167 33.53 -31.76 16.30
N ARG A 168 33.91 -31.54 15.02
CA ARG A 168 32.99 -31.06 14.00
C ARG A 168 31.90 -32.07 13.64
N GLU A 169 32.28 -33.35 13.54
CA GLU A 169 31.33 -34.44 13.33
C GLU A 169 30.31 -34.51 14.49
N ALA A 170 30.76 -34.41 15.75
CA ALA A 170 29.89 -34.36 16.93
C ALA A 170 28.95 -33.14 16.90
N GLU A 171 29.43 -31.97 16.46
CA GLU A 171 28.61 -30.76 16.31
C GLU A 171 27.48 -31.00 15.27
N LEU A 172 27.76 -31.65 14.15
CA LEU A 172 26.77 -31.99 13.13
C LEU A 172 25.74 -33.01 13.66
N PHE A 173 26.15 -34.01 14.45
CA PHE A 173 25.20 -34.93 15.05
C PHE A 173 24.32 -34.26 16.12
N ILE A 174 24.84 -33.27 16.88
CA ILE A 174 24.01 -32.44 17.75
C ILE A 174 22.97 -31.67 16.94
N ALA A 175 23.39 -31.11 15.82
CA ALA A 175 22.46 -30.37 14.89
C ALA A 175 21.40 -31.30 14.28
N LYS A 176 21.76 -32.56 13.99
CA LYS A 176 20.82 -33.60 13.53
C LYS A 176 19.98 -34.21 14.64
N GLN A 177 20.13 -33.77 15.87
CA GLN A 177 19.48 -34.31 17.09
C GLN A 177 19.84 -35.77 17.42
N ASP A 178 20.91 -36.27 16.83
CA ASP A 178 21.43 -37.61 17.17
C ASP A 178 22.35 -37.54 18.40
N SER A 179 21.71 -37.54 19.57
CA SER A 179 22.43 -37.42 20.84
C SER A 179 23.33 -38.63 21.16
N ALA A 180 22.99 -39.81 20.62
CA ALA A 180 23.77 -41.03 20.87
C ALA A 180 25.12 -41.00 20.15
N MET A 181 25.11 -40.67 18.86
CA MET A 181 26.34 -40.54 18.05
C MET A 181 27.20 -39.37 18.54
N ALA A 182 26.57 -38.22 18.82
CA ALA A 182 27.30 -37.07 19.38
C ALA A 182 28.02 -37.42 20.70
N ARG A 183 27.33 -38.10 21.61
CA ARG A 183 27.93 -38.55 22.89
C ARG A 183 29.09 -39.49 22.66
N ARG A 184 28.93 -40.51 21.83
CA ARG A 184 29.98 -41.49 21.49
C ARG A 184 31.24 -40.81 20.96
N LEU A 185 31.11 -39.86 20.05
CA LEU A 185 32.23 -39.11 19.47
C LEU A 185 32.92 -38.24 20.50
N LEU A 186 32.16 -37.53 21.36
CA LEU A 186 32.69 -36.67 22.39
C LEU A 186 33.43 -37.49 23.48
N ASP A 187 32.86 -38.60 23.92
CA ASP A 187 33.48 -39.46 24.95
C ASP A 187 34.74 -40.11 24.41
N ALA A 188 34.77 -40.54 23.15
CA ALA A 188 35.96 -41.11 22.50
C ALA A 188 37.06 -40.07 22.24
N THR A 189 36.74 -38.78 22.24
CA THR A 189 37.73 -37.72 21.94
C THR A 189 38.56 -37.40 23.21
N GLN A 190 39.83 -37.82 23.23
CA GLN A 190 40.79 -37.43 24.24
C GLN A 190 41.78 -36.44 23.65
N THR A 191 41.98 -35.29 24.31
CA THR A 191 42.90 -34.25 23.86
C THR A 191 43.64 -33.61 25.07
N LYS A 192 44.90 -33.24 24.85
CA LYS A 192 45.68 -32.42 25.78
C LYS A 192 45.62 -30.94 25.38
N ILE A 193 45.20 -30.63 24.18
CA ILE A 193 45.14 -29.26 23.60
C ILE A 193 44.02 -28.51 24.33
N VAL A 194 44.34 -27.38 24.91
CA VAL A 194 43.40 -26.58 25.72
C VAL A 194 42.22 -26.12 24.89
N ARG A 195 42.45 -25.66 23.65
CA ARG A 195 41.40 -25.25 22.71
C ARG A 195 40.40 -26.38 22.45
N ASP A 196 40.87 -27.58 22.16
CA ASP A 196 39.99 -28.72 21.85
C ASP A 196 39.22 -29.18 23.09
N LYS A 197 39.82 -29.12 24.29
CA LYS A 197 39.12 -29.38 25.56
C LYS A 197 37.94 -28.43 25.77
N ARG A 198 38.13 -27.15 25.44
CA ARG A 198 37.11 -26.11 25.58
C ARG A 198 35.97 -26.32 24.59
N GLN A 199 36.29 -26.57 23.32
CA GLN A 199 35.30 -26.91 22.31
C GLN A 199 34.52 -28.19 22.70
N LYS A 200 35.21 -29.20 23.16
CA LYS A 200 34.58 -30.42 23.67
C LYS A 200 33.60 -30.11 24.83
N ARG A 201 33.98 -29.25 25.77
CA ARG A 201 33.11 -28.83 26.89
C ARG A 201 31.86 -28.11 26.40
N LEU A 202 32.01 -27.20 25.45
CA LEU A 202 30.90 -26.50 24.83
C LEU A 202 29.94 -27.47 24.13
N LEU A 203 30.47 -28.43 23.36
CA LEU A 203 29.67 -29.44 22.70
C LEU A 203 28.96 -30.39 23.67
N HIS A 204 29.62 -30.77 24.78
CA HIS A 204 28.96 -31.54 25.87
C HIS A 204 27.78 -30.74 26.44
N ALA A 205 27.93 -29.44 26.70
CA ALA A 205 26.84 -28.63 27.22
C ALA A 205 25.67 -28.54 26.22
N ARG A 206 25.96 -28.36 24.93
CA ARG A 206 24.93 -28.38 23.86
C ARG A 206 24.22 -29.76 23.78
N LEU A 207 24.97 -30.84 23.99
CA LEU A 207 24.41 -32.19 24.06
C LEU A 207 23.51 -32.38 25.29
N GLU A 208 23.87 -31.83 26.44
CA GLU A 208 23.03 -31.87 27.65
C GLU A 208 21.73 -31.04 27.42
N LEU A 209 21.80 -29.89 26.72
CA LEU A 209 20.61 -29.14 26.33
C LEU A 209 19.69 -29.95 25.40
N LEU A 210 20.27 -30.63 24.41
CA LEU A 210 19.51 -31.52 23.51
C LEU A 210 18.81 -32.66 24.30
N ASN A 211 19.45 -33.14 25.34
CA ASN A 211 18.93 -34.20 26.23
C ASN A 211 17.99 -33.65 27.33
N GLN A 212 17.55 -32.42 27.26
CA GLN A 212 16.67 -31.76 28.26
C GLN A 212 17.27 -31.75 29.68
N LYS A 213 18.58 -31.51 29.80
CA LYS A 213 19.31 -31.38 31.06
C LYS A 213 20.02 -30.04 31.20
N PRO A 214 19.26 -28.93 31.20
CA PRO A 214 19.81 -27.58 31.15
C PRO A 214 20.66 -27.20 32.34
N GLU A 215 20.35 -27.70 33.54
CA GLU A 215 21.19 -27.43 34.75
C GLU A 215 22.62 -27.94 34.59
N ARG A 216 22.79 -29.11 33.95
CA ARG A 216 24.12 -29.67 33.65
C ARG A 216 24.88 -28.84 32.64
N ALA A 217 24.14 -28.34 31.62
CA ALA A 217 24.73 -27.46 30.62
C ALA A 217 25.24 -26.15 31.26
N ILE A 218 24.46 -25.55 32.14
CA ILE A 218 24.87 -24.34 32.88
C ILE A 218 26.11 -24.63 33.70
N GLY A 219 26.13 -25.72 34.47
CA GLY A 219 27.28 -26.10 35.27
C GLY A 219 28.58 -26.31 34.45
N LEU A 220 28.47 -26.78 33.22
CA LEU A 220 29.60 -26.92 32.30
C LEU A 220 30.12 -25.58 31.75
N LEU A 221 29.23 -24.59 31.56
CA LEU A 221 29.54 -23.36 30.83
C LEU A 221 29.76 -22.14 31.74
N ASP A 222 29.23 -22.13 32.97
CA ASP A 222 29.25 -20.97 33.85
C ASP A 222 30.67 -20.41 34.03
N SER A 223 31.66 -21.30 34.24
CA SER A 223 33.05 -20.88 34.37
C SER A 223 33.67 -20.27 33.10
N LEU A 224 33.17 -20.66 31.90
CA LEU A 224 33.66 -20.14 30.64
C LEU A 224 33.17 -18.71 30.40
N VAL A 225 32.04 -18.35 30.97
CA VAL A 225 31.46 -17.00 30.84
C VAL A 225 31.90 -16.08 31.96
N LYS A 226 31.87 -16.57 33.23
CA LYS A 226 32.23 -15.74 34.40
C LYS A 226 33.73 -15.50 34.56
N LYS A 227 34.58 -16.41 34.07
CA LYS A 227 36.05 -16.30 34.12
C LYS A 227 36.63 -16.62 32.74
N PRO A 228 36.48 -15.73 31.78
CA PRO A 228 36.88 -15.97 30.39
C PRO A 228 38.39 -15.86 30.15
N GLU A 229 39.20 -15.68 31.18
CA GLU A 229 40.64 -15.51 30.99
C GLU A 229 41.28 -16.68 30.24
N GLY A 230 41.91 -16.36 29.11
CA GLY A 230 42.54 -17.35 28.23
C GLY A 230 41.57 -18.12 27.34
N GLU A 231 40.27 -17.77 27.31
CA GLU A 231 39.28 -18.33 26.40
C GLU A 231 39.25 -17.53 25.06
N SER A 232 38.93 -18.20 23.96
CA SER A 232 38.64 -17.45 22.72
C SER A 232 37.29 -16.74 22.83
N ARG A 233 37.23 -15.57 22.26
CA ARG A 233 36.00 -14.74 22.23
C ARG A 233 34.81 -15.55 21.71
N GLU A 234 35.01 -16.33 20.61
CA GLU A 234 33.97 -17.14 19.99
C GLU A 234 33.44 -18.22 20.96
N THR A 235 34.34 -18.83 21.79
CA THR A 235 33.95 -19.81 22.79
C THR A 235 33.10 -19.16 23.88
N VAL A 236 33.46 -17.96 24.33
CA VAL A 236 32.71 -17.23 25.36
C VAL A 236 31.30 -16.88 24.86
N ILE A 237 31.19 -16.34 23.62
CA ILE A 237 29.90 -16.00 23.06
C ILE A 237 29.02 -17.23 22.83
N ALA A 238 29.61 -18.33 22.32
CA ALA A 238 28.89 -19.57 22.14
C ALA A 238 28.41 -20.19 23.48
N ALA A 239 29.21 -20.09 24.53
CA ALA A 239 28.82 -20.49 25.86
C ALA A 239 27.73 -19.60 26.46
N LEU A 240 27.83 -18.30 26.27
CA LEU A 240 26.82 -17.31 26.66
C LEU A 240 25.44 -17.62 26.04
N PHE A 241 25.39 -17.90 24.73
CA PHE A 241 24.14 -18.27 24.06
C PHE A 241 23.59 -19.61 24.55
N ALA A 242 24.46 -20.60 24.79
CA ALA A 242 24.03 -21.89 25.31
C ALA A 242 23.50 -21.81 26.76
N ILE A 243 24.03 -20.91 27.58
CA ILE A 243 23.47 -20.64 28.92
C ILE A 243 22.10 -19.96 28.80
N ALA A 244 21.97 -18.97 27.94
CA ALA A 244 20.68 -18.34 27.71
C ALA A 244 19.61 -19.35 27.22
N ASP A 245 19.97 -20.26 26.30
CA ASP A 245 19.09 -21.35 25.86
C ASP A 245 18.75 -22.33 27.02
N ALA A 246 19.70 -22.62 27.91
CA ALA A 246 19.44 -23.44 29.07
C ALA A 246 18.42 -22.80 30.03
N HIS A 247 18.53 -21.51 30.30
CA HIS A 247 17.58 -20.79 31.13
C HIS A 247 16.19 -20.67 30.46
N LEU A 248 16.12 -20.53 29.12
CA LEU A 248 14.85 -20.62 28.40
C LEU A 248 14.20 -22.00 28.56
N GLN A 249 14.98 -23.10 28.51
CA GLN A 249 14.45 -24.46 28.75
C GLN A 249 13.97 -24.66 30.17
N LEU A 250 14.62 -24.04 31.17
CA LEU A 250 14.22 -24.05 32.57
C LEU A 250 13.03 -23.17 32.88
N ASN A 251 12.56 -22.38 31.93
CA ASN A 251 11.55 -21.34 32.14
C ASN A 251 11.98 -20.32 33.23
N THR A 252 13.25 -19.99 33.26
CA THR A 252 13.89 -18.98 34.13
C THR A 252 14.62 -17.93 33.29
N PRO A 253 13.90 -17.23 32.35
CA PRO A 253 14.55 -16.29 31.44
C PRO A 253 15.25 -15.13 32.17
N GLU A 254 14.74 -14.71 33.36
CA GLU A 254 15.31 -13.65 34.18
C GLU A 254 16.75 -13.97 34.67
N SER A 255 17.13 -15.27 34.79
CA SER A 255 18.50 -15.64 35.06
C SER A 255 19.36 -15.80 33.81
N GLY A 256 18.71 -15.94 32.65
CA GLY A 256 19.38 -16.06 31.36
C GLY A 256 19.77 -14.70 30.78
N ASP A 257 18.99 -13.66 31.04
CA ASP A 257 19.29 -12.27 30.62
C ASP A 257 20.47 -11.71 31.45
N ASP A 258 20.59 -12.00 32.74
CA ASP A 258 21.71 -11.57 33.60
C ASP A 258 23.09 -11.81 32.95
N TYR A 259 23.29 -12.97 32.30
CA TYR A 259 24.54 -13.29 31.63
C TYR A 259 24.78 -12.45 30.36
N LEU A 260 23.70 -12.19 29.60
CA LEU A 260 23.76 -11.38 28.39
C LEU A 260 23.97 -9.91 28.73
N GLU A 261 23.27 -9.42 29.75
CA GLU A 261 23.38 -8.05 30.24
C GLU A 261 24.78 -7.76 30.79
N ASP A 262 25.34 -8.66 31.61
CA ASP A 262 26.71 -8.57 32.14
C ASP A 262 27.75 -8.51 31.01
N PHE A 263 27.55 -9.30 29.94
CA PHE A 263 28.42 -9.23 28.77
C PHE A 263 28.29 -7.86 28.04
N ILE A 264 27.10 -7.38 27.82
CA ILE A 264 26.82 -6.06 27.17
C ILE A 264 27.43 -4.92 28.00
N GLU A 265 27.30 -5.01 29.32
CA GLU A 265 27.84 -4.00 30.26
C GLU A 265 29.37 -3.92 30.19
N ARG A 266 30.04 -5.08 30.22
CA ARG A 266 31.52 -5.18 30.22
C ARG A 266 32.13 -4.93 28.84
N HIS A 267 31.40 -5.19 27.78
CA HIS A 267 31.90 -5.16 26.38
C HIS A 267 31.08 -4.24 25.47
N PRO A 268 30.97 -2.92 25.76
CA PRO A 268 30.06 -2.01 25.05
C PRO A 268 30.41 -1.78 23.57
N ASN A 269 31.59 -2.20 23.13
CA ASN A 269 32.10 -2.04 21.75
C ASN A 269 32.35 -3.39 21.05
N ASP A 270 31.91 -4.51 21.63
CA ASP A 270 32.18 -5.83 21.07
C ASP A 270 31.48 -6.05 19.73
N PRO A 271 32.17 -6.58 18.71
CA PRO A 271 31.56 -6.90 17.42
C PRO A 271 30.42 -7.93 17.47
N ALA A 272 30.27 -8.70 18.55
CA ALA A 272 29.16 -9.64 18.73
C ALA A 272 27.90 -8.99 19.30
N LEU A 273 27.90 -7.71 19.66
CA LEU A 273 26.75 -7.04 20.22
C LEU A 273 25.46 -7.20 19.38
N PRO A 274 25.49 -7.17 18.03
CA PRO A 274 24.29 -7.45 17.25
C PRO A 274 23.64 -8.78 17.58
N GLN A 275 24.45 -9.81 17.74
CA GLN A 275 24.00 -11.18 18.05
C GLN A 275 23.58 -11.32 19.51
N VAL A 276 24.32 -10.69 20.43
CA VAL A 276 24.02 -10.70 21.85
C VAL A 276 22.70 -9.98 22.15
N PHE A 277 22.47 -8.81 21.57
CA PHE A 277 21.19 -8.11 21.69
C PHE A 277 20.03 -8.90 21.05
N ALA A 278 20.26 -9.57 19.92
CA ALA A 278 19.25 -10.44 19.32
C ALA A 278 18.87 -11.60 20.25
N LYS A 279 19.88 -12.18 20.92
CA LYS A 279 19.66 -13.25 21.92
C LYS A 279 18.94 -12.71 23.16
N LEU A 280 19.33 -11.54 23.63
CA LEU A 280 18.69 -10.86 24.75
C LEU A 280 17.20 -10.56 24.46
N ASP A 281 16.87 -10.08 23.26
CA ASP A 281 15.46 -9.87 22.87
C ASP A 281 14.67 -11.20 22.84
N GLN A 282 15.31 -12.32 22.46
CA GLN A 282 14.67 -13.63 22.53
C GLN A 282 14.34 -14.01 23.99
N VAL A 283 15.27 -13.78 24.92
CA VAL A 283 15.09 -14.04 26.34
C VAL A 283 14.02 -13.12 26.93
N TYR A 284 14.10 -11.83 26.67
CA TYR A 284 13.10 -10.83 27.10
C TYR A 284 11.68 -11.11 26.63
N ARG A 285 11.52 -11.72 25.44
CA ARG A 285 10.19 -12.15 24.98
C ARG A 285 9.61 -13.31 25.78
N ALA A 286 10.46 -14.12 26.39
CA ALA A 286 10.02 -15.23 27.22
C ALA A 286 9.61 -14.78 28.64
N GLU A 287 9.97 -13.56 29.03
CA GLU A 287 9.58 -12.99 30.31
C GLU A 287 8.12 -12.50 30.29
N ARG A 288 7.47 -12.55 31.45
CA ARG A 288 6.07 -12.06 31.58
C ARG A 288 5.97 -10.53 31.51
N LYS A 289 7.07 -9.82 31.77
CA LYS A 289 7.18 -8.36 31.61
C LYS A 289 8.45 -8.09 30.83
N ALA A 290 8.33 -7.45 29.67
CA ALA A 290 9.50 -7.04 28.90
C ALA A 290 10.31 -6.02 29.71
N PRO A 291 11.54 -6.35 30.18
CA PRO A 291 12.37 -5.43 30.94
C PRO A 291 12.83 -4.30 30.02
N ARG A 292 12.50 -3.07 30.39
CA ARG A 292 12.90 -1.86 29.67
C ARG A 292 14.07 -1.14 30.34
N ASN A 293 14.26 -1.36 31.64
CA ASN A 293 15.14 -0.56 32.47
C ASN A 293 16.60 -0.58 31.99
N GLU A 294 17.14 -1.77 31.69
CA GLU A 294 18.52 -1.91 31.21
C GLU A 294 18.68 -1.31 29.82
N LEU A 295 17.72 -1.55 28.89
CA LEU A 295 17.75 -0.95 27.58
C LEU A 295 17.67 0.59 27.67
N GLU A 296 16.85 1.14 28.53
CA GLU A 296 16.75 2.59 28.76
C GLU A 296 18.02 3.18 29.38
N LYS A 297 18.67 2.45 30.29
CA LYS A 297 19.98 2.81 30.85
C LYS A 297 21.03 2.89 29.75
N TRP A 298 21.16 1.85 28.93
CA TRP A 298 22.15 1.83 27.84
C TRP A 298 21.79 2.81 26.69
N ALA A 299 20.52 3.10 26.47
CA ALA A 299 20.09 4.10 25.47
C ALA A 299 20.50 5.53 25.85
N ARG A 300 20.76 5.80 27.15
CA ARG A 300 21.27 7.09 27.67
C ARG A 300 22.80 7.13 27.74
N ASP A 301 23.43 5.99 27.67
CA ASP A 301 24.90 5.88 27.76
C ASP A 301 25.57 6.45 26.51
N PRO A 302 26.69 7.20 26.60
CA PRO A 302 27.39 7.71 25.43
C PRO A 302 28.08 6.64 24.58
N MET A 303 28.32 5.42 25.14
CA MET A 303 29.08 4.38 24.46
C MET A 303 28.36 3.77 23.25
N GLN A 304 29.00 3.87 22.10
CA GLN A 304 28.55 3.22 20.86
C GLN A 304 29.39 1.94 20.60
N PRO A 305 28.83 0.90 19.94
CA PRO A 305 27.47 0.81 19.36
C PRO A 305 26.35 0.39 20.33
N ARG A 306 26.69 0.08 21.62
CA ARG A 306 25.73 -0.37 22.66
C ARG A 306 24.49 0.51 22.72
N ARG A 307 24.66 1.84 22.80
CA ARG A 307 23.56 2.81 22.83
C ARG A 307 22.61 2.65 21.64
N GLY A 308 23.16 2.48 20.45
CA GLY A 308 22.37 2.33 19.25
C GLY A 308 21.55 1.04 19.24
N PHE A 309 22.14 -0.09 19.65
CA PHE A 309 21.42 -1.36 19.79
C PHE A 309 20.34 -1.28 20.85
N ALA A 310 20.62 -0.70 22.02
CA ALA A 310 19.62 -0.52 23.06
C ALA A 310 18.39 0.27 22.55
N ARG A 311 18.61 1.35 21.82
CA ARG A 311 17.51 2.11 21.18
C ARG A 311 16.78 1.32 20.11
N TRP A 312 17.49 0.53 19.32
CA TRP A 312 16.84 -0.31 18.31
C TRP A 312 15.90 -1.33 18.96
N TYR A 313 16.35 -2.00 20.04
CA TYR A 313 15.51 -2.97 20.74
C TYR A 313 14.38 -2.32 21.56
N LEU A 314 14.57 -1.11 22.09
CA LEU A 314 13.45 -0.31 22.63
C LEU A 314 12.42 0.00 21.55
N ALA A 315 12.85 0.39 20.35
CA ALA A 315 11.95 0.60 19.23
C ALA A 315 11.18 -0.68 18.86
N GLN A 316 11.83 -1.86 18.89
CA GLN A 316 11.14 -3.14 18.66
C GLN A 316 10.05 -3.42 19.70
N ILE A 317 10.34 -3.16 20.98
CA ILE A 317 9.36 -3.29 22.07
C ILE A 317 8.19 -2.32 21.85
N ASP A 318 8.46 -1.08 21.45
CA ASP A 318 7.44 -0.08 21.22
C ASP A 318 6.57 -0.42 19.99
N LEU A 319 7.16 -0.94 18.91
CA LEU A 319 6.41 -1.43 17.74
C LEU A 319 5.47 -2.59 18.10
N ARG A 320 5.95 -3.57 18.88
CA ARG A 320 5.13 -4.70 19.36
C ARG A 320 3.97 -4.24 20.26
N ALA A 321 4.16 -3.13 20.97
CA ALA A 321 3.13 -2.54 21.84
C ALA A 321 2.22 -1.53 21.11
N GLY A 322 2.36 -1.38 19.78
CA GLY A 322 1.59 -0.41 18.98
C GLY A 322 2.01 1.05 19.16
N ARG A 323 3.07 1.33 19.92
CA ARG A 323 3.59 2.69 20.14
C ARG A 323 4.52 3.11 19.00
N ARG A 324 3.94 3.33 17.83
CA ARG A 324 4.70 3.61 16.60
C ARG A 324 5.51 4.91 16.67
N GLU A 325 4.97 5.95 17.27
CA GLU A 325 5.66 7.24 17.38
C GLU A 325 6.89 7.18 18.30
N GLU A 326 6.81 6.45 19.41
CA GLU A 326 7.94 6.22 20.31
C GLU A 326 9.05 5.47 19.57
N ALA A 327 8.69 4.42 18.84
CA ALA A 327 9.65 3.67 18.03
C ALA A 327 10.34 4.54 16.99
N MET A 328 9.59 5.38 16.28
CA MET A 328 10.12 6.33 15.29
C MET A 328 11.12 7.30 15.93
N ARG A 329 10.82 7.80 17.14
CA ARG A 329 11.78 8.66 17.89
C ARG A 329 13.08 7.94 18.22
N GLN A 330 13.02 6.66 18.60
CA GLN A 330 14.24 5.88 18.87
C GLN A 330 15.08 5.71 17.58
N PHE A 331 14.45 5.42 16.45
CA PHE A 331 15.15 5.30 15.17
C PHE A 331 15.80 6.62 14.74
N GLU A 332 15.12 7.75 14.88
CA GLU A 332 15.69 9.06 14.57
C GLU A 332 16.90 9.39 15.45
N GLN A 333 16.89 8.99 16.72
CA GLN A 333 18.02 9.13 17.62
C GLN A 333 19.19 8.19 17.25
N ILE A 334 18.92 7.04 16.63
CA ILE A 334 19.98 6.19 16.06
C ILE A 334 20.60 6.90 14.84
N ARG A 335 19.77 7.41 13.95
CA ARG A 335 20.18 8.12 12.74
C ARG A 335 21.03 9.35 13.02
N SER A 336 20.66 10.14 14.04
CA SER A 336 21.36 11.38 14.41
C SER A 336 22.71 11.15 15.10
N ALA A 337 23.11 9.91 15.38
CA ALA A 337 24.40 9.60 16.01
C ALA A 337 25.58 9.88 15.05
N THR A 338 26.60 10.59 15.57
CA THR A 338 27.79 10.94 14.76
C THR A 338 29.08 10.52 15.50
N PRO A 339 29.93 9.67 14.91
CA PRO A 339 29.67 8.88 13.70
C PRO A 339 28.64 7.77 13.95
N MET A 340 27.84 7.46 12.95
CA MET A 340 26.88 6.35 13.04
C MET A 340 27.64 5.02 12.88
N PRO A 341 27.50 4.06 13.81
CA PRO A 341 28.11 2.74 13.67
C PRO A 341 27.52 1.96 12.51
N THR A 342 28.37 1.42 11.63
CA THR A 342 27.94 0.61 10.47
C THR A 342 27.09 -0.61 10.87
N ALA A 343 27.33 -1.16 12.06
CA ALA A 343 26.57 -2.26 12.61
C ALA A 343 25.07 -1.93 12.85
N LEU A 344 24.68 -0.65 12.85
CA LEU A 344 23.30 -0.20 13.00
C LEU A 344 22.58 0.07 11.65
N ALA A 345 23.24 -0.17 10.52
CA ALA A 345 22.63 -0.07 9.20
C ALA A 345 21.30 -0.88 9.07
N PRO A 346 21.16 -2.09 9.65
CA PRO A 346 19.90 -2.82 9.63
C PRO A 346 18.75 -2.08 10.37
N ALA A 347 19.08 -1.35 11.44
CA ALA A 347 18.07 -0.55 12.17
C ALA A 347 17.56 0.62 11.30
N LEU A 348 18.45 1.29 10.57
CA LEU A 348 18.05 2.36 9.64
C LEU A 348 17.27 1.83 8.44
N LEU A 349 17.61 0.65 7.93
CA LEU A 349 16.81 0.01 6.88
C LEU A 349 15.38 -0.27 7.37
N GLN A 350 15.23 -0.75 8.61
CA GLN A 350 13.91 -0.91 9.21
C GLN A 350 13.19 0.44 9.39
N PHE A 351 13.90 1.48 9.78
CA PHE A 351 13.35 2.82 9.89
C PHE A 351 12.83 3.33 8.53
N ALA A 352 13.59 3.14 7.45
CA ALA A 352 13.14 3.49 6.12
C ALA A 352 11.86 2.76 5.71
N ARG A 353 11.74 1.45 6.03
CA ARG A 353 10.50 0.68 5.81
C ARG A 353 9.30 1.28 6.53
N LEU A 354 9.46 1.65 7.80
CA LEU A 354 8.42 2.30 8.59
C LEU A 354 8.02 3.66 8.03
N GLN A 355 8.98 4.41 7.48
CA GLN A 355 8.69 5.70 6.82
C GLN A 355 7.92 5.50 5.50
N ILE A 356 8.25 4.46 4.72
CA ILE A 356 7.48 4.10 3.51
C ILE A 356 6.04 3.76 3.89
N GLU A 357 5.83 2.91 4.90
CA GLU A 357 4.50 2.54 5.39
C GLU A 357 3.71 3.74 5.95
N ALA A 358 4.40 4.74 6.52
CA ALA A 358 3.80 5.97 7.01
C ALA A 358 3.53 7.02 5.91
N GLY A 359 3.83 6.70 4.63
CA GLY A 359 3.70 7.63 3.51
C GLY A 359 4.74 8.75 3.47
N LYS A 360 5.76 8.72 4.35
CA LYS A 360 6.85 9.71 4.40
C LYS A 360 7.98 9.33 3.45
N ILE A 361 7.66 9.25 2.18
CA ILE A 361 8.55 8.72 1.14
C ILE A 361 9.87 9.50 0.97
N PRO A 362 9.88 10.85 0.98
CA PRO A 362 11.13 11.61 0.90
C PRO A 362 12.12 11.27 2.02
N ASP A 363 11.62 11.15 3.26
CA ASP A 363 12.46 10.80 4.42
C ASP A 363 13.04 9.39 4.27
N ALA A 364 12.22 8.44 3.80
CA ALA A 364 12.66 7.07 3.54
C ALA A 364 13.80 7.01 2.52
N LEU A 365 13.70 7.74 1.41
CA LEU A 365 14.74 7.79 0.38
C LEU A 365 16.05 8.38 0.90
N ILE A 366 15.97 9.41 1.76
CA ILE A 366 17.16 9.99 2.40
C ILE A 366 17.84 8.95 3.30
N ILE A 367 17.07 8.25 4.14
CA ILE A 367 17.59 7.22 5.05
C ILE A 367 18.22 6.07 4.25
N LEU A 368 17.59 5.59 3.19
CA LEU A 368 18.15 4.54 2.33
C LEU A 368 19.47 4.96 1.70
N GLY A 369 19.58 6.22 1.24
CA GLY A 369 20.84 6.78 0.73
C GLY A 369 21.93 6.91 1.81
N GLU A 370 21.57 7.13 3.08
CA GLU A 370 22.51 7.11 4.20
C GLU A 370 23.01 5.69 4.49
N VAL A 371 22.13 4.69 4.45
CA VAL A 371 22.50 3.28 4.65
C VAL A 371 23.40 2.80 3.51
N GLU A 372 23.14 3.18 2.26
CA GLU A 372 23.97 2.82 1.10
C GLU A 372 25.43 3.28 1.26
N LYS A 373 25.67 4.43 1.90
CA LYS A 373 27.02 4.97 2.15
C LYS A 373 27.81 4.22 3.23
N THR A 374 27.20 3.32 3.98
CA THR A 374 27.87 2.56 5.05
C THR A 374 28.69 1.36 4.56
N ASN A 375 28.90 1.20 3.23
CA ASN A 375 29.48 0.01 2.63
C ASN A 375 28.76 -1.28 3.06
N PRO A 376 27.46 -1.40 2.78
CA PRO A 376 26.65 -2.54 3.20
C PRO A 376 27.15 -3.85 2.58
N THR A 377 26.89 -4.97 3.28
CA THR A 377 27.11 -6.30 2.72
C THR A 377 26.29 -6.50 1.43
N PRO A 378 26.68 -7.42 0.53
CA PRO A 378 25.91 -7.69 -0.68
C PRO A 378 24.43 -7.97 -0.40
N GLN A 379 24.14 -8.80 0.61
CA GLN A 379 22.77 -9.11 1.00
C GLN A 379 21.98 -7.86 1.51
N MET A 380 22.63 -6.98 2.24
CA MET A 380 22.01 -5.73 2.68
C MET A 380 21.81 -4.75 1.53
N ARG A 381 22.72 -4.72 0.55
CA ARG A 381 22.57 -3.91 -0.64
C ARG A 381 21.35 -4.33 -1.45
N GLU A 382 21.12 -5.64 -1.63
CA GLU A 382 19.90 -6.16 -2.24
C GLU A 382 18.63 -5.65 -1.51
N GLN A 383 18.63 -5.65 -0.18
CA GLN A 383 17.51 -5.12 0.59
C GLN A 383 17.33 -3.61 0.43
N ILE A 384 18.42 -2.85 0.38
CA ILE A 384 18.39 -1.39 0.13
C ILE A 384 17.82 -1.09 -1.26
N ASP A 385 18.27 -1.82 -2.28
CA ASP A 385 17.79 -1.64 -3.66
C ASP A 385 16.31 -1.97 -3.76
N PHE A 386 15.86 -3.05 -3.09
CA PHE A 386 14.46 -3.44 -3.05
C PHE A 386 13.57 -2.38 -2.37
N GLU A 387 13.96 -1.91 -1.19
CA GLU A 387 13.21 -0.88 -0.47
C GLU A 387 13.26 0.50 -1.18
N SER A 388 14.38 0.80 -1.84
CA SER A 388 14.50 1.99 -2.69
C SER A 388 13.53 1.93 -3.88
N GLY A 389 13.44 0.77 -4.54
CA GLY A 389 12.44 0.54 -5.59
C GLY A 389 11.02 0.73 -5.09
N ARG A 390 10.67 0.18 -3.92
CA ARG A 390 9.36 0.37 -3.28
C ARG A 390 9.06 1.85 -2.97
N ALA A 391 10.04 2.55 -2.40
CA ALA A 391 9.90 3.98 -2.09
C ALA A 391 9.73 4.81 -3.37
N MET A 392 10.51 4.54 -4.42
CA MET A 392 10.37 5.21 -5.71
C MET A 392 9.03 4.94 -6.37
N TYR A 393 8.52 3.71 -6.29
CA TYR A 393 7.18 3.35 -6.78
C TYR A 393 6.10 4.16 -6.04
N ALA A 394 6.16 4.21 -4.72
CA ALA A 394 5.23 5.01 -3.90
C ALA A 394 5.34 6.52 -4.17
N ALA A 395 6.53 7.00 -4.58
CA ALA A 395 6.74 8.38 -5.05
C ALA A 395 6.28 8.63 -6.50
N GLN A 396 5.67 7.65 -7.15
CA GLN A 396 5.28 7.67 -8.58
C GLN A 396 6.47 7.85 -9.55
N ARG A 397 7.69 7.55 -9.09
CA ARG A 397 8.91 7.53 -9.89
C ARG A 397 9.10 6.16 -10.53
N PHE A 398 8.14 5.76 -11.36
CA PHE A 398 8.01 4.38 -11.83
C PHE A 398 9.21 3.88 -12.64
N ARG A 399 9.81 4.73 -13.49
CA ARG A 399 11.01 4.35 -14.27
C ARG A 399 12.21 4.08 -13.37
N ASP A 400 12.41 4.92 -12.35
CA ASP A 400 13.49 4.73 -11.40
C ASP A 400 13.26 3.48 -10.55
N ALA A 401 12.01 3.23 -10.13
CA ALA A 401 11.62 2.02 -9.41
C ALA A 401 11.91 0.76 -10.23
N ALA A 402 11.50 0.74 -11.50
CA ALA A 402 11.76 -0.38 -12.40
C ALA A 402 13.26 -0.66 -12.53
N THR A 403 14.09 0.38 -12.67
CA THR A 403 15.55 0.24 -12.76
C THR A 403 16.16 -0.34 -11.47
N ARG A 404 15.66 0.07 -10.30
CA ARG A 404 16.14 -0.47 -9.01
C ARG A 404 15.77 -1.95 -8.83
N PHE A 405 14.58 -2.35 -9.24
CA PHE A 405 14.17 -3.75 -9.18
C PHE A 405 14.92 -4.63 -10.17
N GLU A 406 15.27 -4.13 -11.37
CA GLU A 406 16.07 -4.86 -12.36
C GLU A 406 17.47 -5.28 -11.85
N ILE A 407 18.10 -4.47 -11.01
CA ILE A 407 19.42 -4.80 -10.42
C ILE A 407 19.33 -6.12 -9.64
N LEU A 408 18.14 -6.46 -9.13
CA LEU A 408 17.87 -7.60 -8.27
C LEU A 408 17.38 -8.85 -9.02
N GLU A 409 17.22 -8.80 -10.34
CA GLU A 409 16.71 -9.93 -11.15
C GLU A 409 17.70 -11.10 -11.28
N ASN A 410 18.86 -11.00 -10.67
CA ASN A 410 19.90 -12.01 -10.75
C ASN A 410 19.47 -13.31 -10.05
N ASP A 411 19.54 -14.45 -10.71
CA ASP A 411 19.03 -15.76 -10.27
C ASP A 411 19.53 -16.27 -8.91
N ARG A 412 20.53 -15.62 -8.34
CA ARG A 412 21.14 -16.02 -7.05
C ARG A 412 20.53 -15.33 -5.84
N SER A 413 19.69 -14.33 -6.03
CA SER A 413 19.05 -13.62 -4.93
C SER A 413 17.70 -14.25 -4.54
N ALA A 414 17.45 -14.44 -3.24
CA ALA A 414 16.16 -14.91 -2.75
C ALA A 414 14.99 -13.96 -3.04
N ILE A 415 15.29 -12.67 -3.32
CA ILE A 415 14.29 -11.64 -3.64
C ILE A 415 14.13 -11.40 -5.16
N ALA A 416 14.96 -12.02 -5.99
CA ALA A 416 14.90 -11.88 -7.45
C ALA A 416 13.51 -12.14 -8.04
N PRO A 417 12.77 -13.18 -7.62
CA PRO A 417 11.44 -13.44 -8.17
C PRO A 417 10.44 -12.32 -7.88
N VAL A 418 10.45 -11.77 -6.67
CA VAL A 418 9.54 -10.67 -6.28
C VAL A 418 9.97 -9.37 -6.95
N SER A 419 11.28 -9.18 -7.14
CA SER A 419 11.82 -8.00 -7.81
C SER A 419 11.42 -7.94 -9.28
N LEU A 420 11.40 -9.07 -9.99
CA LEU A 420 10.96 -9.13 -11.38
C LEU A 420 9.47 -8.76 -11.52
N VAL A 421 8.60 -9.24 -10.62
CA VAL A 421 7.18 -8.81 -10.57
C VAL A 421 7.07 -7.32 -10.35
N ASN A 422 7.79 -6.78 -9.35
CA ASN A 422 7.75 -5.36 -9.03
C ASN A 422 8.33 -4.49 -10.17
N ALA A 423 9.37 -4.96 -10.87
CA ALA A 423 9.89 -4.31 -12.07
C ALA A 423 8.85 -4.25 -13.19
N SER A 424 8.14 -5.36 -13.43
CA SER A 424 7.05 -5.44 -14.40
C SER A 424 5.93 -4.46 -14.08
N LEU A 425 5.48 -4.42 -12.81
CA LEU A 425 4.43 -3.50 -12.36
C LEU A 425 4.89 -2.04 -12.46
N ALA A 426 6.13 -1.74 -12.10
CA ALA A 426 6.70 -0.41 -12.24
C ALA A 426 6.81 0.02 -13.71
N SER A 427 7.19 -0.91 -14.60
CA SER A 427 7.26 -0.68 -16.04
C SER A 427 5.86 -0.45 -16.64
N LEU A 428 4.85 -1.18 -16.15
CA LEU A 428 3.46 -0.97 -16.53
C LEU A 428 2.99 0.44 -16.17
N GLN A 429 3.24 0.89 -14.94
CA GLN A 429 2.89 2.25 -14.48
C GLN A 429 3.70 3.35 -15.19
N ALA A 430 4.90 3.02 -15.67
CA ALA A 430 5.73 3.90 -16.49
C ALA A 430 5.29 3.93 -17.97
N GLU A 431 4.24 3.19 -18.34
CA GLU A 431 3.74 2.99 -19.71
C GLU A 431 4.76 2.36 -20.68
N ASP A 432 5.77 1.65 -20.15
CA ASP A 432 6.74 0.91 -20.96
C ASP A 432 6.22 -0.48 -21.33
N LYS A 433 5.37 -0.51 -22.36
CA LYS A 433 4.73 -1.76 -22.84
C LYS A 433 5.76 -2.82 -23.26
N THR A 434 6.86 -2.40 -23.89
CA THR A 434 7.89 -3.32 -24.40
C THR A 434 8.56 -4.07 -23.24
N LYS A 435 8.90 -3.34 -22.20
CA LYS A 435 9.55 -3.91 -21.02
C LYS A 435 8.57 -4.80 -20.24
N THR A 436 7.34 -4.34 -20.03
CA THR A 436 6.30 -5.13 -19.35
C THR A 436 6.08 -6.49 -20.03
N GLU A 437 5.99 -6.53 -21.36
CA GLU A 437 5.82 -7.79 -22.10
C GLU A 437 7.06 -8.70 -22.02
N ARG A 438 8.27 -8.13 -22.07
CA ARG A 438 9.53 -8.88 -21.86
C ARG A 438 9.58 -9.52 -20.49
N ASP A 439 9.25 -8.76 -19.43
CA ASP A 439 9.32 -9.23 -18.06
C ASP A 439 8.25 -10.29 -17.78
N LYS A 440 7.05 -10.17 -18.37
CA LYS A 440 6.03 -11.23 -18.33
C LYS A 440 6.52 -12.53 -19.00
N ALA A 441 7.16 -12.42 -20.15
CA ALA A 441 7.74 -13.58 -20.83
C ALA A 441 8.83 -14.24 -19.98
N GLU A 442 9.64 -13.46 -19.28
CA GLU A 442 10.67 -13.94 -18.37
C GLU A 442 10.06 -14.63 -17.15
N LEU A 443 9.00 -14.08 -16.54
CA LEU A 443 8.26 -14.75 -15.46
C LEU A 443 7.75 -16.14 -15.90
N ILE A 444 7.16 -16.24 -17.10
CA ILE A 444 6.70 -17.50 -17.66
C ILE A 444 7.87 -18.49 -17.85
N SER A 445 9.01 -18.02 -18.41
CA SER A 445 10.19 -18.84 -18.63
C SER A 445 10.76 -19.44 -17.35
N ARG A 446 10.62 -18.71 -16.22
CA ARG A 446 11.00 -19.15 -14.87
C ARG A 446 9.94 -20.00 -14.17
N GLY A 447 8.86 -20.40 -14.86
CA GLY A 447 7.77 -21.21 -14.30
C GLY A 447 6.85 -20.44 -13.35
N ARG A 448 6.84 -19.11 -13.40
CA ARG A 448 6.02 -18.22 -12.57
C ARG A 448 4.81 -17.69 -13.34
N SER A 449 4.00 -18.59 -13.86
CA SER A 449 2.83 -18.24 -14.67
C SER A 449 1.79 -17.44 -13.92
N ASP A 450 1.63 -17.68 -12.60
CA ASP A 450 0.65 -16.96 -11.76
C ASP A 450 1.05 -15.49 -11.59
N ASP A 451 2.35 -15.20 -11.41
CA ASP A 451 2.83 -13.83 -11.32
C ASP A 451 2.71 -13.09 -12.67
N ALA A 452 2.95 -13.78 -13.78
CA ALA A 452 2.72 -13.22 -15.11
C ALA A 452 1.24 -12.94 -15.36
N ALA A 453 0.34 -13.77 -14.81
CA ALA A 453 -1.10 -13.54 -14.84
C ALA A 453 -1.48 -12.33 -13.99
N GLU A 454 -0.89 -12.16 -12.80
CA GLU A 454 -1.06 -10.98 -11.95
C GLU A 454 -0.68 -9.68 -12.69
N VAL A 455 0.49 -9.64 -13.33
CA VAL A 455 0.90 -8.46 -14.14
C VAL A 455 -0.07 -8.22 -15.31
N SER A 456 -0.59 -9.30 -15.94
CA SER A 456 -1.56 -9.18 -17.02
C SER A 456 -2.91 -8.64 -16.54
N LEU A 457 -3.34 -9.01 -15.32
CA LEU A 457 -4.53 -8.47 -14.67
C LEU A 457 -4.36 -6.97 -14.39
N GLU A 458 -3.24 -6.59 -13.76
CA GLU A 458 -2.98 -5.17 -13.47
C GLU A 458 -2.92 -4.32 -14.76
N GLN A 459 -2.33 -4.85 -15.82
CA GLN A 459 -2.33 -4.21 -17.14
C GLN A 459 -3.76 -4.01 -17.68
N ALA A 460 -4.60 -5.02 -17.56
CA ALA A 460 -5.98 -4.97 -18.03
C ALA A 460 -6.85 -4.02 -17.19
N LEU A 461 -6.67 -4.02 -15.85
CA LEU A 461 -7.35 -3.11 -14.94
C LEU A 461 -6.92 -1.65 -15.16
N ALA A 462 -5.63 -1.39 -15.35
CA ALA A 462 -5.13 -0.07 -15.69
C ALA A 462 -5.69 0.43 -17.03
N ALA A 463 -5.77 -0.43 -18.05
CA ALA A 463 -6.38 -0.11 -19.32
C ALA A 463 -7.88 0.25 -19.16
N ALA A 464 -8.61 -0.47 -18.30
CA ALA A 464 -9.99 -0.19 -17.98
C ALA A 464 -10.15 1.15 -17.27
N GLN A 465 -9.33 1.42 -16.27
CA GLN A 465 -9.35 2.69 -15.52
C GLN A 465 -9.08 3.91 -16.41
N HIS A 466 -8.21 3.78 -17.40
CA HIS A 466 -7.90 4.84 -18.37
C HIS A 466 -8.85 4.87 -19.59
N GLY A 467 -9.88 4.04 -19.60
CA GLY A 467 -10.86 3.97 -20.70
C GLY A 467 -10.25 3.56 -22.05
N GLN A 468 -9.19 2.75 -22.05
CA GLN A 468 -8.55 2.30 -23.29
C GLN A 468 -9.46 1.33 -24.05
N LYS A 469 -9.47 1.44 -25.39
CA LYS A 469 -10.39 0.67 -26.24
C LYS A 469 -10.17 -0.85 -26.18
N ASP A 470 -8.98 -1.30 -25.84
CA ASP A 470 -8.58 -2.71 -25.75
C ASP A 470 -8.79 -3.30 -24.35
N ALA A 471 -9.18 -2.51 -23.36
CA ALA A 471 -9.37 -2.93 -21.98
C ALA A 471 -10.25 -4.18 -21.84
N ALA A 472 -11.43 -4.19 -22.45
CA ALA A 472 -12.34 -5.34 -22.41
C ALA A 472 -11.72 -6.60 -23.05
N ALA A 473 -10.92 -6.44 -24.11
CA ALA A 473 -10.24 -7.56 -24.75
C ALA A 473 -9.15 -8.14 -23.86
N LEU A 474 -8.37 -7.28 -23.19
CA LEU A 474 -7.33 -7.70 -22.23
C LEU A 474 -7.94 -8.42 -21.02
N LEU A 475 -9.03 -7.91 -20.45
CA LEU A 475 -9.74 -8.55 -19.34
C LEU A 475 -10.32 -9.92 -19.74
N ARG A 476 -10.95 -10.04 -20.91
CA ARG A 476 -11.47 -11.32 -21.42
C ARG A 476 -10.34 -12.32 -21.70
N ASP A 477 -9.19 -11.86 -22.20
CA ASP A 477 -8.01 -12.71 -22.41
C ASP A 477 -7.48 -13.23 -21.09
N PHE A 478 -7.38 -12.39 -20.07
CA PHE A 478 -6.99 -12.78 -18.72
C PHE A 478 -7.94 -13.82 -18.13
N VAL A 479 -9.26 -13.58 -18.12
CA VAL A 479 -10.28 -14.50 -17.60
C VAL A 479 -10.20 -15.86 -18.30
N ARG A 480 -9.93 -15.86 -19.62
CA ARG A 480 -9.80 -17.10 -20.40
C ARG A 480 -8.53 -17.87 -20.06
N ARG A 481 -7.38 -17.20 -19.88
CA ARG A 481 -6.07 -17.83 -19.63
C ARG A 481 -5.86 -18.25 -18.18
N ALA A 482 -6.44 -17.52 -17.26
CA ALA A 482 -6.26 -17.73 -15.83
C ALA A 482 -7.62 -17.80 -15.08
N PRO A 483 -8.52 -18.74 -15.45
CA PRO A 483 -9.87 -18.80 -14.85
C PRO A 483 -9.87 -19.18 -13.36
N GLY A 484 -8.80 -19.80 -12.86
CA GLY A 484 -8.61 -20.13 -11.45
C GLY A 484 -7.81 -19.12 -10.65
N HIS A 485 -7.48 -17.97 -11.23
CA HIS A 485 -6.71 -16.94 -10.52
C HIS A 485 -7.52 -16.36 -9.36
N PRO A 486 -6.91 -16.15 -8.16
CA PRO A 486 -7.63 -15.65 -6.98
C PRO A 486 -8.37 -14.33 -7.19
N ARG A 487 -7.89 -13.50 -8.12
CA ARG A 487 -8.46 -12.18 -8.44
C ARG A 487 -9.26 -12.15 -9.75
N VAL A 488 -9.68 -13.30 -10.29
CA VAL A 488 -10.44 -13.35 -11.55
C VAL A 488 -11.78 -12.59 -11.47
N SER A 489 -12.39 -12.58 -10.29
CA SER A 489 -13.60 -11.81 -10.00
C SER A 489 -13.42 -10.31 -10.22
N GLU A 490 -12.25 -9.74 -9.94
CA GLU A 490 -11.96 -8.32 -10.17
C GLU A 490 -11.96 -7.97 -11.68
N ALA A 491 -11.41 -8.87 -12.50
CA ALA A 491 -11.47 -8.73 -13.96
C ALA A 491 -12.92 -8.79 -14.49
N GLN A 492 -13.74 -9.68 -13.93
CA GLN A 492 -15.14 -9.81 -14.30
C GLN A 492 -15.97 -8.60 -13.87
N ILE A 493 -15.71 -8.03 -12.67
CA ILE A 493 -16.35 -6.76 -12.24
C ILE A 493 -15.94 -5.62 -13.18
N ALA A 494 -14.67 -5.51 -13.55
CA ALA A 494 -14.22 -4.49 -14.48
C ALA A 494 -14.88 -4.64 -15.87
N LEU A 495 -15.10 -5.87 -16.35
CA LEU A 495 -15.88 -6.12 -17.57
C LEU A 495 -17.33 -5.66 -17.44
N ALA A 496 -17.98 -5.97 -16.31
CA ALA A 496 -19.34 -5.54 -16.01
C ALA A 496 -19.45 -4.00 -15.98
N GLU A 497 -18.50 -3.30 -15.37
CA GLU A 497 -18.42 -1.83 -15.34
C GLU A 497 -18.25 -1.25 -16.75
N ILE A 498 -17.35 -1.83 -17.57
CA ILE A 498 -17.19 -1.39 -18.97
C ILE A 498 -18.48 -1.56 -19.75
N ALA A 499 -19.18 -2.69 -19.59
CA ALA A 499 -20.46 -2.94 -20.25
C ALA A 499 -21.55 -1.98 -19.78
N TYR A 500 -21.60 -1.67 -18.49
CA TYR A 500 -22.52 -0.68 -17.92
C TYR A 500 -22.29 0.73 -18.49
N HIS A 501 -21.02 1.15 -18.61
CA HIS A 501 -20.66 2.49 -19.12
C HIS A 501 -20.61 2.59 -20.65
N ALA A 502 -20.89 1.51 -21.38
CA ALA A 502 -20.93 1.52 -22.83
C ALA A 502 -22.02 2.46 -23.37
N THR A 503 -21.85 2.92 -24.59
CA THR A 503 -22.85 3.78 -25.25
C THR A 503 -23.35 3.13 -26.55
N PRO A 504 -24.57 2.54 -26.62
CA PRO A 504 -25.53 2.41 -25.49
C PRO A 504 -25.08 1.40 -24.41
N PRO A 505 -25.58 1.49 -23.17
CA PRO A 505 -25.27 0.57 -22.09
C PRO A 505 -25.65 -0.88 -22.44
N GLN A 506 -24.73 -1.81 -22.15
CA GLN A 506 -24.91 -3.24 -22.42
C GLN A 506 -25.29 -3.96 -21.11
N LEU A 507 -26.51 -3.70 -20.63
CA LEU A 507 -26.94 -4.13 -19.28
C LEU A 507 -26.96 -5.66 -19.12
N ASP A 508 -27.34 -6.43 -20.15
CA ASP A 508 -27.37 -7.90 -20.11
C ASP A 508 -25.95 -8.49 -19.97
N GLU A 509 -24.97 -7.90 -20.65
CA GLU A 509 -23.56 -8.31 -20.55
C GLU A 509 -22.99 -7.94 -19.18
N ALA A 510 -23.30 -6.75 -18.68
CA ALA A 510 -22.89 -6.32 -17.34
C ALA A 510 -23.43 -7.24 -16.23
N GLU A 511 -24.68 -7.65 -16.29
CA GLU A 511 -25.28 -8.60 -15.34
C GLU A 511 -24.65 -10.00 -15.44
N LYS A 512 -24.38 -10.47 -16.65
CA LYS A 512 -23.72 -11.74 -16.89
C LYS A 512 -22.32 -11.77 -16.26
N ASP A 513 -21.52 -10.71 -16.50
CA ASP A 513 -20.16 -10.62 -15.97
C ASP A 513 -20.19 -10.45 -14.44
N LEU A 514 -21.14 -9.70 -13.89
CA LEU A 514 -21.36 -9.57 -12.45
C LEU A 514 -21.76 -10.91 -11.80
N ALA A 515 -22.62 -11.70 -12.44
CA ALA A 515 -22.98 -13.03 -11.97
C ALA A 515 -21.77 -13.98 -11.97
N ALA A 516 -20.97 -13.95 -13.06
CA ALA A 516 -19.74 -14.73 -13.14
C ALA A 516 -18.73 -14.36 -12.03
N ALA A 517 -18.60 -13.06 -11.72
CA ALA A 517 -17.75 -12.58 -10.63
C ALA A 517 -18.17 -13.14 -9.26
N ARG A 518 -19.48 -13.24 -9.02
CA ARG A 518 -20.03 -13.78 -7.76
C ARG A 518 -19.79 -15.31 -7.62
N GLU A 519 -19.77 -16.04 -8.73
CA GLU A 519 -19.50 -17.49 -8.74
C GLU A 519 -18.01 -17.80 -8.57
N ALA A 520 -17.12 -16.87 -8.88
CA ALA A 520 -15.67 -17.05 -8.92
C ALA A 520 -14.96 -16.88 -7.55
N HIS A 521 -15.63 -17.09 -6.42
CA HIS A 521 -15.08 -16.86 -5.07
C HIS A 521 -14.47 -15.46 -4.93
N PRO A 522 -15.28 -14.41 -4.99
CA PRO A 522 -14.81 -13.04 -5.11
C PRO A 522 -13.99 -12.58 -3.92
N THR A 523 -12.99 -11.75 -4.19
CA THR A 523 -12.27 -10.98 -3.16
C THR A 523 -13.21 -10.00 -2.47
N GLU A 524 -12.88 -9.55 -1.25
CA GLU A 524 -13.68 -8.53 -0.54
C GLU A 524 -13.92 -7.28 -1.39
N LEU A 525 -12.89 -6.83 -2.10
CA LEU A 525 -12.98 -5.69 -3.02
C LEU A 525 -13.94 -5.96 -4.18
N ALA A 526 -13.91 -7.16 -4.76
CA ALA A 526 -14.81 -7.53 -5.85
C ALA A 526 -16.26 -7.65 -5.37
N VAL A 527 -16.50 -8.14 -4.15
CA VAL A 527 -17.83 -8.16 -3.52
C VAL A 527 -18.37 -6.73 -3.37
N GLU A 528 -17.59 -5.84 -2.77
CA GLU A 528 -17.98 -4.45 -2.54
C GLU A 528 -18.32 -3.72 -3.86
N ARG A 529 -17.42 -3.81 -4.86
CA ARG A 529 -17.66 -3.19 -6.18
C ARG A 529 -18.82 -3.82 -6.93
N GLY A 530 -18.98 -5.14 -6.84
CA GLY A 530 -20.09 -5.86 -7.46
C GLY A 530 -21.44 -5.51 -6.86
N ASP A 531 -21.53 -5.38 -5.53
CA ASP A 531 -22.75 -4.97 -4.85
C ASP A 531 -23.07 -3.50 -5.12
N TYR A 532 -22.05 -2.63 -5.23
CA TYR A 532 -22.23 -1.26 -5.68
C TYR A 532 -22.79 -1.22 -7.11
N LEU A 533 -22.19 -1.92 -8.06
CA LEU A 533 -22.64 -1.95 -9.44
C LEU A 533 -24.08 -2.49 -9.58
N ALA A 534 -24.47 -3.46 -8.73
CA ALA A 534 -25.83 -4.00 -8.73
C ALA A 534 -26.91 -2.95 -8.45
N VAL A 535 -26.63 -1.96 -7.59
CA VAL A 535 -27.53 -0.83 -7.33
C VAL A 535 -27.78 -0.02 -8.61
N TRP A 536 -26.71 0.27 -9.35
CA TRP A 536 -26.77 1.08 -10.56
C TRP A 536 -27.38 0.33 -11.74
N LEU A 537 -27.13 -0.97 -11.86
CA LEU A 537 -27.77 -1.82 -12.86
C LEU A 537 -29.28 -1.89 -12.63
N ALA A 538 -29.75 -2.01 -11.38
CA ALA A 538 -31.17 -1.98 -11.05
C ALA A 538 -31.82 -0.63 -11.46
N ASP A 539 -31.14 0.49 -11.21
CA ASP A 539 -31.63 1.81 -11.60
C ASP A 539 -31.66 1.99 -13.14
N ALA A 540 -30.61 1.58 -13.85
CA ALA A 540 -30.47 1.72 -15.30
C ALA A 540 -31.50 0.89 -16.10
N ARG A 541 -31.93 -0.25 -15.57
CA ARG A 541 -33.00 -1.05 -16.17
C ARG A 541 -34.39 -0.43 -16.03
N GLY A 542 -34.53 0.68 -15.33
CA GLY A 542 -35.82 1.23 -14.98
C GLY A 542 -36.63 0.26 -14.09
N ALA A 543 -35.91 -0.59 -13.35
CA ALA A 543 -36.54 -1.48 -12.40
C ALA A 543 -37.39 -0.68 -11.42
N ASP A 544 -38.44 -1.32 -10.90
CA ASP A 544 -39.23 -0.75 -9.81
C ASP A 544 -38.29 -0.22 -8.71
N SER A 545 -38.62 0.96 -8.18
CA SER A 545 -37.86 1.59 -7.10
C SER A 545 -37.59 0.64 -5.93
N ASP A 546 -38.45 -0.38 -5.74
CA ASP A 546 -38.28 -1.41 -4.70
C ASP A 546 -37.01 -2.24 -4.87
N HIS A 547 -36.60 -2.58 -6.10
CA HIS A 547 -35.37 -3.33 -6.35
C HIS A 547 -34.12 -2.48 -6.09
N VAL A 548 -34.14 -1.20 -6.49
CA VAL A 548 -33.04 -0.27 -6.20
C VAL A 548 -32.88 -0.07 -4.69
N ILE A 549 -34.02 0.12 -3.99
CA ILE A 549 -34.06 0.28 -2.53
C ILE A 549 -33.52 -0.97 -1.83
N ALA A 550 -33.91 -2.16 -2.27
CA ALA A 550 -33.42 -3.42 -1.68
C ALA A 550 -31.89 -3.57 -1.86
N SER A 551 -31.40 -3.40 -3.09
CA SER A 551 -29.97 -3.51 -3.39
C SER A 551 -29.13 -2.47 -2.63
N ALA A 552 -29.60 -1.22 -2.55
CA ALA A 552 -28.92 -0.15 -1.83
C ALA A 552 -28.88 -0.41 -0.31
N ARG A 553 -29.99 -0.91 0.28
CA ARG A 553 -30.02 -1.30 1.70
C ARG A 553 -29.08 -2.47 2.00
N ASP A 554 -29.05 -3.48 1.14
CA ASP A 554 -28.15 -4.60 1.30
C ASP A 554 -26.69 -4.16 1.22
N PHE A 555 -26.34 -3.30 0.28
CA PHE A 555 -24.99 -2.71 0.20
C PHE A 555 -24.61 -1.99 1.51
N LEU A 556 -25.45 -1.09 1.98
CA LEU A 556 -25.18 -0.32 3.21
C LEU A 556 -25.09 -1.19 4.47
N ARG A 557 -25.83 -2.30 4.50
CA ARG A 557 -25.77 -3.26 5.60
C ARG A 557 -24.49 -4.09 5.60
N ILE A 558 -24.02 -4.50 4.42
CA ILE A 558 -22.84 -5.35 4.24
C ILE A 558 -21.55 -4.52 4.31
N HIS A 559 -21.57 -3.33 3.72
CA HIS A 559 -20.40 -2.44 3.58
C HIS A 559 -20.59 -1.07 4.28
N PRO A 560 -20.87 -1.03 5.60
CA PRO A 560 -21.23 0.20 6.31
C PRO A 560 -20.10 1.25 6.34
N HIS A 561 -18.85 0.84 6.14
CA HIS A 561 -17.67 1.72 6.17
C HIS A 561 -17.06 1.94 4.78
N SER A 562 -17.74 1.54 3.72
CA SER A 562 -17.31 1.77 2.34
C SER A 562 -17.22 3.25 2.02
N SER A 563 -16.21 3.63 1.26
CA SER A 563 -16.12 4.98 0.69
C SER A 563 -17.27 5.31 -0.28
N LEU A 564 -17.94 4.27 -0.81
CA LEU A 564 -19.07 4.36 -1.74
C LEU A 564 -20.42 4.46 -0.99
N ALA A 565 -20.46 4.25 0.32
CA ALA A 565 -21.68 4.22 1.10
C ALA A 565 -22.49 5.53 1.02
N ALA A 566 -21.79 6.67 0.96
CA ALA A 566 -22.45 7.98 0.83
C ALA A 566 -23.23 8.10 -0.49
N GLU A 567 -22.67 7.64 -1.58
CA GLU A 567 -23.30 7.69 -2.91
C GLU A 567 -24.48 6.70 -3.00
N VAL A 568 -24.30 5.50 -2.46
CA VAL A 568 -25.39 4.51 -2.40
C VAL A 568 -26.53 5.00 -1.52
N ARG A 569 -26.27 5.64 -0.38
CA ARG A 569 -27.30 6.23 0.48
C ARG A 569 -28.04 7.38 -0.23
N LEU A 570 -27.31 8.19 -1.00
CA LEU A 570 -27.92 9.21 -1.85
C LEU A 570 -28.92 8.58 -2.84
N LYS A 571 -28.52 7.52 -3.52
CA LYS A 571 -29.36 6.78 -4.46
C LYS A 571 -30.58 6.14 -3.77
N LEU A 572 -30.40 5.60 -2.59
CA LEU A 572 -31.47 5.06 -1.75
C LEU A 572 -32.52 6.14 -1.44
N ALA A 573 -32.05 7.29 -0.96
CA ALA A 573 -32.92 8.42 -0.63
C ALA A 573 -33.69 8.95 -1.86
N GLU A 574 -33.00 9.11 -3.01
CA GLU A 574 -33.63 9.51 -4.28
C GLU A 574 -34.69 8.50 -4.76
N SER A 575 -34.44 7.19 -4.54
CA SER A 575 -35.40 6.15 -4.90
C SER A 575 -36.65 6.20 -4.03
N HIS A 576 -36.52 6.46 -2.72
CA HIS A 576 -37.64 6.74 -1.83
C HIS A 576 -38.41 8.01 -2.27
N PHE A 577 -37.69 9.07 -2.64
CA PHE A 577 -38.31 10.31 -3.09
C PHE A 577 -39.12 10.11 -4.38
N ARG A 578 -38.58 9.39 -5.40
CA ARG A 578 -39.28 9.03 -6.64
C ARG A 578 -40.57 8.23 -6.37
N ARG A 579 -40.53 7.36 -5.35
CA ARG A 579 -41.68 6.57 -4.91
C ARG A 579 -42.70 7.39 -4.10
N GLN A 580 -42.42 8.66 -3.85
CA GLN A 580 -43.22 9.54 -2.98
C GLN A 580 -43.24 9.10 -1.48
N ASP A 581 -42.32 8.23 -1.06
CA ASP A 581 -42.04 7.91 0.33
C ASP A 581 -41.15 9.01 0.93
N PHE A 582 -41.74 10.18 1.12
CA PHE A 582 -40.99 11.35 1.54
C PHE A 582 -40.43 11.25 2.94
N ALA A 583 -41.03 10.49 3.81
CA ALA A 583 -40.57 10.28 5.18
C ALA A 583 -39.26 9.48 5.20
N SER A 584 -39.22 8.35 4.46
CA SER A 584 -37.99 7.55 4.31
C SER A 584 -36.91 8.32 3.56
N ALA A 585 -37.28 9.03 2.47
CA ALA A 585 -36.37 9.86 1.73
C ALA A 585 -35.69 10.91 2.62
N GLN A 586 -36.47 11.65 3.40
CA GLN A 586 -35.98 12.62 4.36
C GLN A 586 -34.97 12.00 5.35
N THR A 587 -35.34 10.87 5.97
CA THR A 587 -34.50 10.17 6.94
C THR A 587 -33.15 9.77 6.32
N GLU A 588 -33.13 9.20 5.12
CA GLU A 588 -31.90 8.77 4.46
C GLU A 588 -31.04 9.95 4.03
N PHE A 589 -31.62 11.06 3.54
CA PHE A 589 -30.87 12.27 3.22
C PHE A 589 -30.25 12.92 4.45
N GLU A 590 -30.99 13.00 5.57
CA GLU A 590 -30.45 13.52 6.83
C GLU A 590 -29.33 12.65 7.37
N THR A 591 -29.51 11.32 7.34
CA THR A 591 -28.47 10.37 7.75
C THR A 591 -27.22 10.53 6.92
N LEU A 592 -27.35 10.67 5.59
CA LEU A 592 -26.22 10.94 4.71
C LEU A 592 -25.43 12.18 5.14
N ALA A 593 -26.13 13.28 5.37
CA ALA A 593 -25.50 14.55 5.74
C ALA A 593 -24.85 14.51 7.13
N GLN A 594 -25.44 13.80 8.09
CA GLN A 594 -24.94 13.68 9.46
C GLN A 594 -23.74 12.75 9.56
N GLU A 595 -23.77 11.60 8.90
CA GLU A 595 -22.66 10.62 8.90
C GLU A 595 -21.47 11.09 8.08
N ASN A 596 -21.68 11.92 7.07
CA ASN A 596 -20.67 12.35 6.13
C ASN A 596 -20.56 13.88 6.00
N PRO A 597 -20.31 14.63 7.10
CA PRO A 597 -20.38 16.10 7.11
C PRO A 597 -19.35 16.80 6.20
N LYS A 598 -18.33 16.07 5.71
CA LYS A 598 -17.32 16.58 4.77
C LYS A 598 -17.49 16.06 3.34
N SER A 599 -18.54 15.29 3.08
CA SER A 599 -18.81 14.78 1.73
C SER A 599 -19.24 15.91 0.80
N SER A 600 -18.93 15.77 -0.49
CA SER A 600 -19.47 16.65 -1.54
C SER A 600 -20.99 16.57 -1.65
N PHE A 601 -21.61 15.53 -1.14
CA PHE A 601 -23.06 15.33 -1.16
C PHE A 601 -23.80 15.98 0.02
N THR A 602 -23.11 16.48 1.04
CA THR A 602 -23.73 16.94 2.29
C THR A 602 -24.69 18.11 2.06
N GLU A 603 -24.31 19.10 1.27
CA GLU A 603 -25.15 20.24 0.95
C GLU A 603 -26.41 19.80 0.18
N GLN A 604 -26.24 18.98 -0.85
CA GLN A 604 -27.32 18.42 -1.65
C GLN A 604 -28.26 17.58 -0.79
N ALA A 605 -27.73 16.78 0.12
CA ALA A 605 -28.51 15.93 1.01
C ALA A 605 -29.41 16.76 1.95
N PHE A 606 -28.90 17.81 2.59
CA PHE A 606 -29.73 18.70 3.40
C PHE A 606 -30.80 19.39 2.56
N PHE A 607 -30.48 19.82 1.34
CA PHE A 607 -31.45 20.44 0.44
C PHE A 607 -32.58 19.48 0.05
N LEU A 608 -32.23 18.24 -0.33
CA LEU A 608 -33.23 17.23 -0.71
C LEU A 608 -34.01 16.71 0.50
N ALA A 609 -33.40 16.64 1.69
CA ALA A 609 -34.10 16.36 2.94
C ALA A 609 -35.19 17.42 3.21
N ALA A 610 -34.85 18.71 3.06
CA ALA A 610 -35.82 19.79 3.19
C ALA A 610 -36.95 19.71 2.16
N LYS A 611 -36.64 19.38 0.91
CA LYS A 611 -37.67 19.16 -0.14
C LYS A 611 -38.56 17.98 0.23
N SER A 612 -38.02 16.91 0.80
CA SER A 612 -38.77 15.74 1.26
C SER A 612 -39.69 16.11 2.43
N ALA A 613 -39.20 16.86 3.42
CA ALA A 613 -39.98 17.37 4.53
C ALA A 613 -41.16 18.25 4.05
N MET A 614 -40.91 19.15 3.09
CA MET A 614 -41.96 20.00 2.50
C MET A 614 -43.04 19.21 1.75
N ALA A 615 -42.67 18.10 1.13
CA ALA A 615 -43.58 17.21 0.40
C ALA A 615 -44.34 16.25 1.29
N SER A 616 -43.87 15.92 2.47
CA SER A 616 -44.47 14.94 3.39
C SER A 616 -45.81 15.39 4.00
N MET A 617 -46.10 16.70 3.99
CA MET A 617 -47.28 17.32 4.61
C MET A 617 -47.54 16.94 6.08
N ALA A 618 -46.51 16.45 6.77
CA ALA A 618 -46.58 16.11 8.19
C ALA A 618 -46.67 17.39 9.05
N SER A 619 -47.24 17.27 10.28
CA SER A 619 -47.22 18.37 11.25
C SER A 619 -45.74 18.76 11.54
N HIS A 620 -45.48 20.07 11.59
CA HIS A 620 -44.12 20.65 11.82
C HIS A 620 -43.09 20.36 10.73
N SER A 621 -43.47 19.76 9.57
CA SER A 621 -42.55 19.47 8.49
C SER A 621 -41.96 20.74 7.86
N LEU A 622 -42.71 21.84 7.85
CA LEU A 622 -42.22 23.12 7.34
C LEU A 622 -41.19 23.76 8.28
N ASP A 623 -41.37 23.68 9.60
CA ASP A 623 -40.38 24.18 10.54
C ASP A 623 -39.06 23.42 10.43
N HIS A 624 -39.13 22.09 10.32
CA HIS A 624 -37.96 21.25 10.14
C HIS A 624 -37.27 21.50 8.78
N ALA A 625 -38.06 21.70 7.71
CA ALA A 625 -37.52 22.08 6.42
C ALA A 625 -36.73 23.41 6.49
N LEU A 626 -37.22 24.40 7.27
CA LEU A 626 -36.49 25.65 7.49
C LEU A 626 -35.16 25.44 8.21
N GLU A 627 -35.10 24.54 9.21
CA GLU A 627 -33.86 24.15 9.89
C GLU A 627 -32.85 23.54 8.92
N LEU A 628 -33.28 22.56 8.10
CA LEU A 628 -32.45 21.90 7.09
C LEU A 628 -31.94 22.88 6.03
N LEU A 629 -32.79 23.78 5.52
CA LEU A 629 -32.38 24.83 4.57
C LEU A 629 -31.39 25.81 5.19
N THR A 630 -31.49 26.04 6.51
CA THR A 630 -30.52 26.88 7.23
C THR A 630 -29.14 26.23 7.26
N GLN A 631 -29.07 24.90 7.38
CA GLN A 631 -27.80 24.17 7.23
C GLN A 631 -27.20 24.35 5.83
N VAL A 632 -28.01 24.22 4.78
CA VAL A 632 -27.56 24.45 3.40
C VAL A 632 -26.97 25.86 3.22
N VAL A 633 -27.66 26.88 3.71
CA VAL A 633 -27.21 28.28 3.65
C VAL A 633 -25.90 28.46 4.43
N THR A 634 -25.74 27.78 5.56
CA THR A 634 -24.53 27.84 6.40
C THR A 634 -23.33 27.21 5.71
N ILE A 635 -23.53 26.11 4.98
CA ILE A 635 -22.47 25.48 4.15
C ILE A 635 -22.01 26.44 3.05
N ASN A 636 -22.91 27.28 2.53
CA ASN A 636 -22.60 28.34 1.56
C ASN A 636 -22.03 27.82 0.23
N GLY A 637 -22.55 26.69 -0.26
CA GLY A 637 -22.19 26.06 -1.55
C GLY A 637 -23.13 26.41 -2.68
N ASP A 638 -23.26 25.46 -3.62
CA ASP A 638 -24.02 25.63 -4.86
C ASP A 638 -25.54 25.77 -4.67
N PHE A 639 -26.10 25.19 -3.59
CA PHE A 639 -27.53 25.22 -3.30
C PHE A 639 -27.97 26.37 -2.39
N ARG A 640 -27.05 27.24 -1.96
CA ARG A 640 -27.31 28.37 -1.05
C ARG A 640 -28.52 29.22 -1.48
N TRP A 641 -28.54 29.66 -2.75
CA TRP A 641 -29.58 30.55 -3.24
C TRP A 641 -30.90 29.84 -3.51
N ALA A 642 -30.84 28.60 -3.99
CA ALA A 642 -32.01 27.73 -4.09
C ALA A 642 -32.64 27.52 -2.71
N ALA A 643 -31.82 27.25 -1.67
CA ALA A 643 -32.29 27.11 -0.29
C ALA A 643 -32.95 28.39 0.23
N ARG A 644 -32.40 29.57 -0.06
CA ARG A 644 -33.03 30.87 0.26
C ARG A 644 -34.40 31.05 -0.40
N ASN A 645 -34.53 30.68 -1.67
CA ASN A 645 -35.82 30.70 -2.35
C ASN A 645 -36.84 29.77 -1.70
N GLU A 646 -36.44 28.55 -1.31
CA GLU A 646 -37.34 27.62 -0.63
C GLU A 646 -37.71 28.11 0.77
N GLN A 647 -36.76 28.71 1.53
CA GLN A 647 -37.09 29.33 2.83
C GLN A 647 -38.14 30.44 2.63
N ALA A 648 -37.93 31.32 1.63
CA ALA A 648 -38.89 32.36 1.31
C ALA A 648 -40.28 31.81 0.91
N ALA A 649 -40.29 30.71 0.14
CA ALA A 649 -41.55 30.04 -0.24
C ALA A 649 -42.28 29.43 0.99
N ILE A 650 -41.55 28.87 1.96
CA ILE A 650 -42.12 28.36 3.21
C ILE A 650 -42.67 29.52 4.02
N GLU A 651 -41.91 30.59 4.27
CA GLU A 651 -42.35 31.75 5.02
C GLU A 651 -43.61 32.39 4.39
N ARG A 652 -43.66 32.45 3.04
CA ARG A 652 -44.86 32.88 2.30
C ARG A 652 -46.06 31.97 2.61
N ARG A 653 -45.88 30.64 2.56
CA ARG A 653 -46.94 29.67 2.90
C ARG A 653 -47.47 29.80 4.34
N LEU A 654 -46.60 30.22 5.25
CA LEU A 654 -46.91 30.49 6.64
C LEU A 654 -47.53 31.87 6.86
N GLY A 655 -47.70 32.66 5.82
CA GLY A 655 -48.29 34.02 5.91
C GLY A 655 -47.31 35.09 6.46
N LYS A 656 -46.04 34.76 6.65
CA LYS A 656 -45.00 35.67 7.11
C LYS A 656 -44.40 36.47 5.93
N TRP A 657 -45.27 37.32 5.37
CA TRP A 657 -44.97 38.03 4.11
C TRP A 657 -43.68 38.88 4.12
N GLN A 658 -43.38 39.52 5.25
CA GLN A 658 -42.25 40.42 5.39
C GLN A 658 -40.94 39.63 5.37
N ASP A 659 -40.92 38.48 6.10
CA ASP A 659 -39.74 37.59 6.15
C ASP A 659 -39.49 36.95 4.78
N ALA A 660 -40.55 36.46 4.14
CA ALA A 660 -40.47 35.93 2.78
C ALA A 660 -39.90 36.94 1.76
N GLN A 661 -40.40 38.21 1.82
CA GLN A 661 -39.93 39.26 0.94
C GLN A 661 -38.46 39.58 1.18
N ALA A 662 -38.03 39.65 2.44
CA ALA A 662 -36.62 39.91 2.80
C ALA A 662 -35.69 38.84 2.25
N LEU A 663 -36.07 37.58 2.33
CA LEU A 663 -35.31 36.45 1.78
C LEU A 663 -35.22 36.50 0.23
N TYR A 664 -36.32 36.78 -0.47
CA TYR A 664 -36.26 36.98 -1.92
C TYR A 664 -35.38 38.17 -2.31
N ASP A 665 -35.45 39.27 -1.54
CA ASP A 665 -34.58 40.44 -1.77
C ASP A 665 -33.10 40.12 -1.56
N GLU A 666 -32.77 39.24 -0.61
CA GLU A 666 -31.42 38.74 -0.41
C GLU A 666 -30.91 37.99 -1.65
N VAL A 667 -31.74 37.08 -2.23
CA VAL A 667 -31.39 36.35 -3.47
C VAL A 667 -31.17 37.33 -4.65
N LEU A 668 -32.05 38.33 -4.80
CA LEU A 668 -32.00 39.29 -5.90
C LEU A 668 -30.76 40.19 -5.83
N LYS A 669 -30.32 40.56 -4.62
CA LYS A 669 -29.14 41.41 -4.38
C LYS A 669 -27.83 40.60 -4.41
N GLY A 670 -27.92 39.29 -4.20
CA GLY A 670 -26.77 38.39 -4.13
C GLY A 670 -26.20 38.05 -5.51
N ASP A 671 -25.19 37.19 -5.46
CA ASP A 671 -24.53 36.60 -6.65
C ASP A 671 -25.25 35.36 -7.20
N ALA A 672 -26.55 35.24 -6.91
CA ALA A 672 -27.39 34.14 -7.39
C ALA A 672 -27.40 34.04 -8.92
N ARG A 673 -27.53 32.83 -9.44
CA ARG A 673 -27.63 32.56 -10.89
C ARG A 673 -28.96 33.13 -11.43
N GLY A 674 -29.04 33.30 -12.75
CA GLY A 674 -30.23 33.82 -13.34
C GLY A 674 -31.52 33.01 -13.12
N MET A 675 -31.40 31.71 -12.84
CA MET A 675 -32.55 30.86 -12.52
C MET A 675 -33.12 31.22 -11.13
N GLU A 676 -32.29 31.26 -10.13
CA GLU A 676 -32.69 31.57 -8.75
C GLU A 676 -33.22 33.02 -8.64
N LYS A 677 -32.64 33.97 -9.38
CA LYS A 677 -33.18 35.35 -9.45
C LYS A 677 -34.57 35.43 -10.06
N ARG A 678 -34.85 34.68 -11.14
CA ARG A 678 -36.18 34.63 -11.75
C ARG A 678 -37.22 33.99 -10.81
N GLU A 679 -36.83 32.94 -10.09
CA GLU A 679 -37.65 32.31 -9.08
C GLU A 679 -37.97 33.28 -7.93
N ALA A 680 -36.96 34.01 -7.43
CA ALA A 680 -37.14 35.03 -6.40
C ALA A 680 -38.05 36.16 -6.86
N LEU A 681 -37.91 36.67 -8.12
CA LEU A 681 -38.81 37.66 -8.69
C LEU A 681 -40.23 37.17 -8.76
N CYS A 682 -40.44 35.94 -9.24
CA CYS A 682 -41.77 35.32 -9.35
C CYS A 682 -42.37 35.18 -7.93
N GLY A 683 -41.62 34.64 -6.95
CA GLY A 683 -42.10 34.47 -5.58
C GLY A 683 -42.46 35.79 -4.89
N LYS A 684 -41.63 36.84 -5.14
CA LYS A 684 -41.91 38.17 -4.61
C LYS A 684 -43.19 38.78 -5.19
N ALA A 685 -43.43 38.59 -6.52
CA ALA A 685 -44.69 39.03 -7.15
C ALA A 685 -45.91 38.22 -6.62
N ASP A 686 -45.71 36.91 -6.35
CA ASP A 686 -46.75 36.08 -5.77
C ASP A 686 -47.20 36.58 -4.37
N ILE A 687 -46.27 37.08 -3.53
CA ILE A 687 -46.58 37.70 -2.24
C ILE A 687 -47.55 38.88 -2.42
N PHE A 688 -47.26 39.80 -3.31
CA PHE A 688 -48.15 40.94 -3.60
C PHE A 688 -49.49 40.52 -4.15
N PHE A 689 -49.53 39.51 -5.02
CA PHE A 689 -50.79 38.93 -5.50
C PHE A 689 -51.66 38.32 -4.40
N GLU A 690 -51.08 37.63 -3.44
CA GLU A 690 -51.79 37.00 -2.31
C GLU A 690 -52.26 38.09 -1.33
N GLN A 691 -51.46 39.10 -1.06
CA GLN A 691 -51.85 40.23 -0.23
C GLN A 691 -52.92 41.15 -0.84
N ALA A 692 -53.17 41.05 -2.16
CA ALA A 692 -54.18 41.85 -2.85
C ALA A 692 -55.61 41.65 -2.33
N ASN A 693 -55.91 40.57 -1.59
CA ASN A 693 -57.19 40.39 -0.93
C ASN A 693 -57.45 41.41 0.17
N ALA A 694 -56.38 41.94 0.82
CA ALA A 694 -56.46 42.96 1.87
C ALA A 694 -56.24 44.37 1.30
N ASP A 695 -55.42 44.51 0.25
CA ASP A 695 -55.14 45.82 -0.39
C ASP A 695 -54.92 45.64 -1.91
N LEU A 696 -55.90 46.07 -2.68
CA LEU A 696 -55.86 45.94 -4.15
C LEU A 696 -54.69 46.71 -4.82
N SER A 697 -54.07 47.67 -4.14
CA SER A 697 -52.88 48.38 -4.70
C SER A 697 -51.71 47.39 -4.92
N ASN A 698 -51.65 46.28 -4.18
CA ASN A 698 -50.64 45.24 -4.35
C ASN A 698 -50.72 44.54 -5.73
N LEU A 699 -51.87 44.53 -6.37
CA LEU A 699 -51.98 44.01 -7.78
C LEU A 699 -51.07 44.79 -8.75
N GLN A 700 -51.00 46.13 -8.59
CA GLN A 700 -50.13 46.92 -9.45
C GLN A 700 -48.65 46.62 -9.22
N ARG A 701 -48.28 46.37 -7.96
CA ARG A 701 -46.92 45.95 -7.62
C ARG A 701 -46.58 44.56 -8.20
N ALA A 702 -47.51 43.59 -8.06
CA ALA A 702 -47.34 42.28 -8.66
C ALA A 702 -47.21 42.35 -10.20
N VAL A 703 -48.09 43.10 -10.87
CA VAL A 703 -48.04 43.32 -12.33
C VAL A 703 -46.70 43.90 -12.75
N ALA A 704 -46.18 44.87 -12.05
CA ALA A 704 -44.88 45.49 -12.40
C ALA A 704 -43.72 44.46 -12.32
N ILE A 705 -43.69 43.62 -11.26
CA ILE A 705 -42.63 42.64 -11.10
C ILE A 705 -42.75 41.48 -12.12
N TYR A 706 -44.01 41.00 -12.41
CA TYR A 706 -44.19 40.01 -13.45
C TYR A 706 -43.83 40.53 -14.83
N ASP A 707 -44.09 41.82 -15.10
CA ASP A 707 -43.68 42.45 -16.36
C ASP A 707 -42.17 42.57 -16.49
N GLN A 708 -41.50 42.94 -15.37
CA GLN A 708 -40.04 42.88 -15.31
C GLN A 708 -39.51 41.47 -15.59
N LEU A 709 -40.02 40.46 -14.93
CA LEU A 709 -39.59 39.08 -15.14
C LEU A 709 -39.83 38.62 -16.59
N ALA A 710 -40.98 38.97 -17.17
CA ALA A 710 -41.28 38.61 -18.56
C ALA A 710 -40.31 39.28 -19.57
N ASN A 711 -39.89 40.50 -19.28
CA ASN A 711 -38.95 41.24 -20.13
C ASN A 711 -37.50 40.71 -19.97
N GLU A 712 -37.08 40.36 -18.74
CA GLU A 712 -35.80 39.76 -18.50
C GLU A 712 -35.69 38.32 -19.07
N ALA A 713 -36.80 37.58 -19.08
CA ALA A 713 -36.86 36.18 -19.54
C ALA A 713 -37.25 35.98 -21.03
N VAL A 714 -37.05 36.99 -21.90
CA VAL A 714 -37.47 36.92 -23.32
C VAL A 714 -37.00 35.64 -24.03
N ASN A 715 -35.76 35.25 -23.79
CA ASN A 715 -35.16 34.04 -24.39
C ASN A 715 -35.43 32.76 -23.63
N GLN A 716 -36.30 32.78 -22.61
CA GLN A 716 -36.65 31.67 -21.77
C GLN A 716 -38.17 31.50 -21.70
N PRO A 717 -38.75 30.79 -22.68
CA PRO A 717 -40.19 30.72 -22.90
C PRO A 717 -40.99 30.35 -21.65
N HIS A 718 -40.54 29.41 -20.85
CA HIS A 718 -41.23 28.98 -19.61
C HIS A 718 -41.40 30.15 -18.63
N TRP A 719 -40.30 30.82 -18.25
CA TRP A 719 -40.32 31.91 -17.28
C TRP A 719 -41.09 33.13 -17.81
N ARG A 720 -40.88 33.45 -19.10
CA ARG A 720 -41.62 34.54 -19.76
C ARG A 720 -43.11 34.28 -19.75
N ASN A 721 -43.54 33.12 -20.20
CA ASN A 721 -44.93 32.77 -20.30
C ASN A 721 -45.60 32.60 -18.94
N GLN A 722 -44.90 32.07 -17.96
CA GLN A 722 -45.35 32.02 -16.56
C GLN A 722 -45.62 33.44 -16.02
N ALA A 723 -44.68 34.33 -16.20
CA ALA A 723 -44.78 35.71 -15.72
C ALA A 723 -45.95 36.44 -16.41
N LEU A 724 -46.08 36.33 -17.73
CA LEU A 724 -47.20 36.91 -18.47
C LEU A 724 -48.53 36.29 -18.03
N PHE A 725 -48.62 34.97 -17.86
CA PHE A 725 -49.84 34.33 -17.38
C PHE A 725 -50.28 34.87 -16.00
N LYS A 726 -49.35 34.91 -15.01
CA LYS A 726 -49.62 35.46 -13.68
C LYS A 726 -49.98 36.95 -13.73
N LYS A 727 -49.30 37.73 -14.60
CA LYS A 727 -49.68 39.14 -14.87
C LYS A 727 -51.12 39.25 -15.36
N GLY A 728 -51.52 38.40 -16.32
CA GLY A 728 -52.88 38.38 -16.83
C GLY A 728 -53.89 38.07 -15.73
N VAL A 729 -53.63 37.12 -14.83
CA VAL A 729 -54.49 36.80 -13.67
C VAL A 729 -54.58 37.99 -12.70
N CYS A 730 -53.47 38.71 -12.47
CA CYS A 730 -53.50 39.93 -11.64
C CYS A 730 -54.41 41.02 -12.24
N LEU A 731 -54.30 41.24 -13.58
CA LEU A 731 -55.14 42.23 -14.26
C LEU A 731 -56.63 41.83 -14.21
N GLU A 732 -56.92 40.56 -14.43
CA GLU A 732 -58.32 40.05 -14.30
C GLU A 732 -58.87 40.28 -12.90
N LYS A 733 -58.10 39.93 -11.85
CA LYS A 733 -58.46 40.16 -10.45
C LYS A 733 -58.67 41.63 -10.14
N GLY A 734 -57.91 42.50 -10.80
CA GLY A 734 -58.05 43.98 -10.73
C GLY A 734 -59.15 44.55 -11.60
N SER A 735 -60.00 43.68 -12.22
CA SER A 735 -61.15 44.04 -13.11
C SER A 735 -60.68 44.65 -14.45
N ASP A 736 -59.42 44.58 -14.79
CA ASP A 736 -58.90 44.96 -16.14
C ASP A 736 -58.93 43.75 -17.08
N ARG A 737 -60.12 43.43 -17.54
CA ARG A 737 -60.36 42.25 -18.38
C ARG A 737 -59.74 42.38 -19.76
N GLU A 738 -59.64 43.58 -20.30
CA GLU A 738 -59.03 43.86 -21.63
C GLU A 738 -57.50 43.70 -21.52
N GLY A 739 -56.87 44.26 -20.50
CA GLY A 739 -55.46 44.08 -20.25
C GLY A 739 -55.08 42.61 -19.97
N ALA A 740 -55.92 41.87 -19.25
CA ALA A 740 -55.77 40.43 -19.00
C ALA A 740 -55.80 39.64 -20.30
N LEU A 741 -56.79 39.86 -21.15
CA LEU A 741 -56.93 39.21 -22.45
C LEU A 741 -55.74 39.49 -23.37
N ALA A 742 -55.32 40.75 -23.47
CA ALA A 742 -54.15 41.13 -24.25
C ALA A 742 -52.87 40.48 -23.75
N THR A 743 -52.73 40.33 -22.42
CA THR A 743 -51.57 39.72 -21.83
C THR A 743 -51.54 38.19 -22.08
N PHE A 744 -52.67 37.50 -21.95
CA PHE A 744 -52.77 36.08 -22.35
C PHE A 744 -52.49 35.84 -23.82
N TYR A 745 -52.99 36.74 -24.68
CA TYR A 745 -52.79 36.63 -26.12
C TYR A 745 -51.33 36.79 -26.54
N ARG A 746 -50.52 37.64 -25.83
CA ARG A 746 -49.06 37.76 -26.05
C ARG A 746 -48.33 36.42 -25.86
N ILE A 747 -48.86 35.50 -25.06
CA ILE A 747 -48.29 34.16 -24.88
C ILE A 747 -48.59 33.30 -26.14
N LEU A 748 -49.79 33.44 -26.73
CA LEU A 748 -50.23 32.69 -27.89
C LEU A 748 -49.56 33.16 -29.19
N GLU A 749 -49.03 34.38 -29.21
CA GLU A 749 -48.32 34.93 -30.37
C GLU A 749 -46.82 34.62 -30.39
N PHE A 750 -46.30 34.09 -29.26
CA PHE A 750 -44.88 33.84 -29.15
C PHE A 750 -44.46 32.60 -29.92
N ASN A 751 -43.69 32.78 -31.00
CA ASN A 751 -43.02 31.71 -31.71
C ASN A 751 -41.62 31.48 -31.13
N PRO A 752 -41.36 30.35 -30.51
CA PRO A 752 -40.00 30.02 -30.07
C PRO A 752 -39.08 29.80 -31.26
N ALA A 753 -37.76 29.94 -31.07
CA ALA A 753 -36.80 29.65 -32.12
C ALA A 753 -36.96 28.19 -32.58
N PRO A 754 -36.75 27.87 -33.89
CA PRO A 754 -37.02 26.54 -34.45
C PRO A 754 -36.29 25.38 -33.80
N ASP A 755 -35.23 25.66 -33.08
CA ASP A 755 -34.36 24.70 -32.36
C ASP A 755 -34.80 24.45 -30.94
N LYS A 756 -35.84 25.11 -30.42
CA LYS A 756 -36.33 24.95 -29.06
C LYS A 756 -37.68 24.27 -29.00
N PRO A 757 -37.91 23.33 -28.02
CA PRO A 757 -39.20 22.69 -27.89
C PRO A 757 -40.28 23.74 -27.50
N PRO A 758 -41.52 23.63 -28.05
CA PRO A 758 -42.61 24.51 -27.68
C PRO A 758 -42.94 24.45 -26.19
N GLU A 759 -43.21 25.60 -25.58
CA GLU A 759 -43.65 25.68 -24.20
C GLU A 759 -45.18 25.58 -24.12
N PHE A 760 -45.73 24.39 -24.00
CA PHE A 760 -47.15 24.12 -24.06
C PHE A 760 -47.90 24.39 -22.75
N PHE A 761 -47.26 24.31 -21.60
CA PHE A 761 -47.94 24.37 -20.30
C PHE A 761 -48.63 25.73 -20.09
N TRP A 762 -47.90 26.81 -20.17
CA TRP A 762 -48.44 28.16 -20.02
C TRP A 762 -49.21 28.62 -21.25
N PHE A 763 -48.84 28.14 -22.44
CA PHE A 763 -49.56 28.42 -23.70
C PHE A 763 -51.02 27.96 -23.58
N TYR A 764 -51.27 26.70 -23.28
CA TYR A 764 -52.65 26.22 -23.15
C TYR A 764 -53.38 26.88 -21.98
N LYS A 765 -52.73 27.09 -20.83
CA LYS A 765 -53.27 27.78 -19.69
C LYS A 765 -53.76 29.18 -20.01
N ALA A 766 -52.97 29.95 -20.76
CA ALA A 766 -53.26 31.30 -21.18
C ALA A 766 -54.41 31.31 -22.24
N GLY A 767 -54.35 30.36 -23.19
CA GLY A 767 -55.37 30.28 -24.24
C GLY A 767 -56.77 29.94 -23.69
N PHE A 768 -56.87 28.93 -22.80
CA PHE A 768 -58.15 28.61 -22.16
C PHE A 768 -58.67 29.75 -21.30
N ASN A 769 -57.83 30.50 -20.57
CA ASN A 769 -58.25 31.67 -19.81
C ASN A 769 -58.69 32.83 -20.73
N ALA A 770 -57.97 33.06 -21.86
CA ALA A 770 -58.35 34.05 -22.84
C ALA A 770 -59.72 33.69 -23.48
N ALA A 771 -59.93 32.43 -23.87
CA ALA A 771 -61.20 31.98 -24.44
C ALA A 771 -62.35 32.15 -23.42
N ARG A 772 -62.17 31.75 -22.14
CA ARG A 772 -63.12 31.93 -21.05
C ARG A 772 -63.52 33.41 -20.86
N LEU A 773 -62.53 34.33 -20.85
CA LEU A 773 -62.83 35.77 -20.73
C LEU A 773 -63.65 36.30 -21.92
N LEU A 774 -63.45 35.78 -23.14
CA LEU A 774 -64.21 36.13 -24.30
C LEU A 774 -65.65 35.53 -24.25
N GLU A 775 -65.80 34.30 -23.81
CA GLU A 775 -67.09 33.65 -23.59
C GLU A 775 -67.91 34.40 -22.53
N GLU A 776 -67.35 34.82 -21.44
CA GLU A 776 -67.99 35.64 -20.38
C GLU A 776 -68.41 37.00 -20.91
N GLN A 777 -67.77 37.52 -21.97
CA GLN A 777 -68.13 38.76 -22.66
C GLN A 777 -69.11 38.49 -23.86
N GLN A 778 -69.57 37.22 -24.06
CA GLN A 778 -70.41 36.81 -25.17
C GLN A 778 -69.76 37.08 -26.55
N LYS A 779 -68.41 37.08 -26.61
CA LYS A 779 -67.68 37.25 -27.86
C LYS A 779 -67.31 35.90 -28.45
N TRP A 780 -68.30 35.17 -28.88
CA TRP A 780 -68.20 33.72 -29.18
C TRP A 780 -67.28 33.47 -30.40
N GLU A 781 -67.28 34.28 -31.41
CA GLU A 781 -66.42 34.16 -32.61
C GLU A 781 -64.95 34.34 -32.22
N ALA A 782 -64.68 35.31 -31.33
CA ALA A 782 -63.30 35.56 -30.86
C ALA A 782 -62.79 34.41 -30.00
N ALA A 783 -63.69 33.84 -29.18
CA ALA A 783 -63.36 32.65 -28.36
C ALA A 783 -63.01 31.42 -29.21
N ALA A 784 -63.80 31.25 -30.33
CA ALA A 784 -63.52 30.20 -31.29
C ALA A 784 -62.15 30.32 -31.96
N VAL A 785 -61.75 31.54 -32.36
CA VAL A 785 -60.40 31.79 -32.88
C VAL A 785 -59.31 31.43 -31.91
N ILE A 786 -59.49 31.70 -30.62
CA ILE A 786 -58.52 31.27 -29.60
C ILE A 786 -58.42 29.75 -29.55
N TYR A 787 -59.57 29.05 -29.51
CA TYR A 787 -59.57 27.58 -29.49
C TYR A 787 -58.95 26.99 -30.76
N GLU A 788 -59.18 27.59 -31.94
CA GLU A 788 -58.51 27.19 -33.18
C GLU A 788 -56.99 27.31 -33.11
N LYS A 789 -56.45 28.40 -32.53
CA LYS A 789 -55.02 28.54 -32.25
C LYS A 789 -54.50 27.45 -31.37
N LEU A 790 -55.24 27.06 -30.27
CA LEU A 790 -54.86 25.98 -29.36
C LEU A 790 -54.87 24.62 -30.08
N VAL A 791 -55.81 24.35 -30.94
CA VAL A 791 -55.87 23.13 -31.76
C VAL A 791 -54.70 23.09 -32.74
N ALA A 792 -54.43 24.22 -33.45
CA ALA A 792 -53.37 24.31 -34.43
C ALA A 792 -51.98 24.11 -33.87
N ALA A 793 -51.76 24.39 -32.57
CA ALA A 793 -50.48 24.16 -31.84
C ALA A 793 -50.14 22.67 -31.72
N ASN A 794 -51.08 21.75 -31.92
CA ASN A 794 -50.89 20.29 -31.90
C ASN A 794 -50.12 19.76 -30.67
N GLY A 795 -50.37 20.33 -29.49
CA GLY A 795 -49.73 19.98 -28.25
C GLY A 795 -50.61 19.09 -27.34
N PRO A 796 -50.21 18.83 -26.09
CA PRO A 796 -50.83 17.85 -25.19
C PRO A 796 -52.33 18.09 -24.89
N ARG A 797 -52.83 19.33 -25.07
CA ARG A 797 -54.23 19.68 -24.80
C ARG A 797 -54.98 20.14 -26.05
N SER A 798 -54.51 19.80 -27.25
CA SER A 798 -55.16 20.14 -28.50
C SER A 798 -56.51 19.49 -28.68
N GLU A 799 -56.69 18.23 -28.23
CA GLU A 799 -57.97 17.52 -28.28
C GLU A 799 -59.01 18.16 -27.34
N GLU A 800 -58.60 18.60 -26.15
CA GLU A 800 -59.50 19.33 -25.23
C GLU A 800 -59.94 20.66 -25.85
N ALA A 801 -59.03 21.37 -26.46
CA ALA A 801 -59.34 22.62 -27.18
C ALA A 801 -60.29 22.39 -28.35
N ASN A 802 -60.11 21.29 -29.10
CA ASN A 802 -60.99 20.92 -30.20
C ASN A 802 -62.40 20.56 -29.72
N ALA A 803 -62.55 19.83 -28.64
CA ALA A 803 -63.82 19.50 -28.00
C ALA A 803 -64.54 20.79 -27.56
N ARG A 804 -63.82 21.72 -26.92
CA ARG A 804 -64.39 23.03 -26.54
C ARG A 804 -64.83 23.87 -27.73
N LEU A 805 -64.03 23.88 -28.76
CA LEU A 805 -64.36 24.56 -30.04
C LEU A 805 -65.61 23.98 -30.64
N GLY A 806 -65.73 22.67 -30.76
CA GLY A 806 -66.93 21.97 -31.28
C GLY A 806 -68.17 22.29 -30.45
N GLN A 807 -68.06 22.26 -29.14
CA GLN A 807 -69.15 22.62 -28.25
C GLN A 807 -69.61 24.06 -28.41
N LEU A 808 -68.67 25.03 -28.48
CA LEU A 808 -68.91 26.43 -28.65
C LEU A 808 -69.59 26.70 -29.98
N ARG A 809 -69.17 26.08 -31.09
CA ARG A 809 -69.78 26.17 -32.38
C ARG A 809 -71.19 25.66 -32.47
N LEU A 810 -71.47 24.54 -31.79
CA LEU A 810 -72.81 23.96 -31.64
C LEU A 810 -73.80 24.87 -30.90
N GLU A 811 -73.34 25.34 -29.70
CA GLU A 811 -74.18 26.14 -28.79
C GLU A 811 -74.53 27.51 -29.37
N HIS A 812 -73.65 28.10 -30.16
CA HIS A 812 -73.78 29.47 -30.64
C HIS A 812 -73.90 29.62 -32.21
N PHE A 813 -74.15 28.46 -32.89
CA PHE A 813 -74.37 28.39 -34.33
C PHE A 813 -73.23 29.03 -35.18
N LEU A 814 -71.97 28.87 -34.79
CA LEU A 814 -70.81 29.45 -35.45
C LEU A 814 -70.32 28.53 -36.57
N TRP A 815 -71.14 28.32 -37.53
CA TRP A 815 -70.85 27.54 -38.72
C TRP A 815 -70.42 28.48 -39.87
N GLN A 816 -69.19 28.46 -40.26
CA GLN A 816 -68.74 29.02 -41.57
C GLN A 816 -68.11 27.86 -42.32
#